data_9ea706db2627f50137b2e6ffe2ba2a3b
#
_entry.id   9ea706db2627f50137b2e6ffe2ba2a3b
#
_cell.length_a   1.000
_cell.length_b   1.000
_cell.length_c   1.000
_cell.angle_alpha   90.00
_cell.angle_beta   90.00
_cell.angle_gamma   90.00
#
_symmetry.space_group_name_H-M   'P 1'
#
loop_
_entity.id
_entity.type
_entity.pdbx_description
1 polymer ?
#
loop_
_entity_poly.entity_id
_entity_poly.type
_entity_poly.pdbx_seq_one_letter_code
_entity_poly.pdbx_strand_id
1 'polypeptide(L)'
;MFFSVNKIEGVKEKMNNKKQLLLSIGLVLILVLMIVGISYAAFQFTGLGKKENTITTGAITMKYTESTNTISMNKALPTTDKTGKVRLTEGEYFDFTLEGTIQGTENINWEIAAEDVTTASKKIDGKYIKLYLTSLDDNNNEKEVMAPKVYKTESSENTYTGRPTNMMSLAKGSTSTSFSTKYRLRMYVDESYNPQGDGGDLSFSVKINAYGKTGDKMLSTVAETLQSNGLGTNGVFDTSDPEQTFVTGRDPDNYIWYSGKLWRAVSIDPSDNSVKLVTQWNISSLSYNAKDNSAFKGSYMEQWLNDTSVDGFLGNLREPDKFIKMNSVWNATETNNGSDKPEKTTMVTDTVGLLNKYETVMSEKNVPYLSTGYLNNGLSWWILTPCGTWAYGVYYGDMTFHTKNPTYSSGSRPSINLKPSVKIMDGDGTVDNPYRLQGDNDNPTGTLLSTRYSGEYISFGTGENNLYRIVSHENGTGTKITSATPLKDSGSYKTLAFGSNAIFSKDNTIGTFLNGDYLTSGTYLTSDQVNMIEDNTTWYLGTVDYGANYKLAKYQDTTGNSLTIATTVDKIGLLRYGELMSGQFDKKDNTIYWTLTPYNTSGVYYVLDLGDSAGYAATTYSKGFRPTMNLKSDVVITGGDGTKNSPFQIKLG
;
A
#
# COMPACT_ATOMS: atom_id res chain seq x y z
N MET A 1 37.83 -17.28 78.95
CA MET A 1 38.09 -16.09 78.15
C MET A 1 37.97 -16.34 76.63
N PHE A 2 37.33 -17.41 76.17
CA PHE A 2 37.21 -17.78 74.74
C PHE A 2 35.78 -17.63 74.17
N PHE A 3 34.79 -17.24 74.94
CA PHE A 3 33.40 -17.09 74.50
C PHE A 3 32.99 -15.66 74.08
N SER A 4 33.88 -14.68 74.27
CA SER A 4 33.54 -13.26 73.98
C SER A 4 34.00 -12.78 72.64
N VAL A 5 34.96 -13.42 71.98
CA VAL A 5 35.52 -12.96 70.72
C VAL A 5 34.66 -13.36 69.50
N ASN A 6 34.12 -14.60 69.51
CA ASN A 6 33.28 -15.10 68.38
C ASN A 6 31.92 -14.39 68.27
N LYS A 7 31.42 -13.77 69.36
CA LYS A 7 30.14 -13.04 69.30
C LYS A 7 30.27 -11.63 68.71
N ILE A 8 31.48 -11.05 68.84
CA ILE A 8 31.77 -9.73 68.30
C ILE A 8 32.09 -9.81 66.80
N GLU A 9 32.76 -10.86 66.32
CA GLU A 9 32.99 -11.07 64.86
C GLU A 9 31.71 -11.41 64.16
N GLY A 10 30.85 -12.27 64.66
CA GLY A 10 29.55 -12.59 64.03
C GLY A 10 28.59 -11.40 63.96
N VAL A 11 28.67 -10.44 64.89
CA VAL A 11 27.87 -9.21 64.85
C VAL A 11 28.44 -8.19 63.87
N LYS A 12 29.77 -8.11 63.72
CA LYS A 12 30.43 -7.26 62.71
C LYS A 12 30.18 -7.80 61.31
N GLU A 13 30.18 -9.08 61.06
CA GLU A 13 29.86 -9.71 59.79
C GLU A 13 28.40 -9.52 59.41
N LYS A 14 27.46 -9.71 60.36
CA LYS A 14 26.02 -9.43 60.14
C LYS A 14 25.74 -7.94 59.90
N MET A 15 26.46 -7.03 60.54
CA MET A 15 26.33 -5.59 60.30
C MET A 15 26.93 -5.17 58.95
N ASN A 16 28.01 -5.80 58.51
CA ASN A 16 28.63 -5.52 57.22
C ASN A 16 27.75 -6.01 56.07
N ASN A 17 27.18 -7.20 56.19
CA ASN A 17 26.24 -7.78 55.23
C ASN A 17 24.93 -6.99 55.15
N LYS A 18 24.42 -6.42 56.25
CA LYS A 18 23.25 -5.54 56.23
C LYS A 18 23.56 -4.19 55.56
N LYS A 19 24.75 -3.64 55.78
CA LYS A 19 25.17 -2.41 55.09
C LYS A 19 25.40 -2.64 53.59
N GLN A 20 25.98 -3.76 53.21
CA GLN A 20 26.13 -4.13 51.79
C GLN A 20 24.79 -4.40 51.14
N LEU A 21 23.86 -5.06 51.83
CA LEU A 21 22.50 -5.28 51.35
C LEU A 21 21.73 -3.95 51.16
N LEU A 22 21.85 -3.02 52.11
CA LEU A 22 21.23 -1.70 52.03
C LEU A 22 21.85 -0.85 50.88
N LEU A 23 23.17 -0.96 50.68
CA LEU A 23 23.85 -0.31 49.56
C LEU A 23 23.45 -0.90 48.22
N SER A 24 23.30 -2.23 48.11
CA SER A 24 22.82 -2.88 46.87
C SER A 24 21.36 -2.55 46.57
N ILE A 25 20.49 -2.50 47.60
CA ILE A 25 19.09 -2.07 47.44
C ILE A 25 19.02 -0.59 47.02
N GLY A 26 19.85 0.27 47.61
CA GLY A 26 19.99 1.68 47.22
C GLY A 26 20.45 1.85 45.78
N LEU A 27 21.44 1.06 45.35
CA LEU A 27 21.95 1.08 43.95
C LEU A 27 20.91 0.59 42.95
N VAL A 28 20.17 -0.48 43.28
CA VAL A 28 19.07 -1.00 42.47
C VAL A 28 17.93 0.01 42.40
N LEU A 29 17.60 0.68 43.50
CA LEU A 29 16.57 1.73 43.52
C LEU A 29 16.98 2.95 42.68
N ILE A 30 18.24 3.36 42.71
CA ILE A 30 18.79 4.42 41.86
C ILE A 30 18.80 3.99 40.41
N LEU A 31 19.12 2.73 40.10
CA LEU A 31 19.08 2.18 38.74
C LEU A 31 17.64 2.10 38.21
N VAL A 32 16.70 1.67 39.04
CA VAL A 32 15.25 1.65 38.69
C VAL A 32 14.73 3.07 38.51
N LEU A 33 15.12 4.03 39.35
CA LEU A 33 14.74 5.43 39.20
C LEU A 33 15.37 6.06 37.94
N MET A 34 16.61 5.67 37.56
CA MET A 34 17.20 6.08 36.28
C MET A 34 16.46 5.44 35.09
N ILE A 35 16.13 4.16 35.16
CA ILE A 35 15.39 3.47 34.09
C ILE A 35 13.97 4.06 33.94
N VAL A 36 13.26 4.28 35.05
CA VAL A 36 11.92 4.90 35.02
C VAL A 36 11.97 6.37 34.62
N GLY A 37 13.04 7.10 35.00
CA GLY A 37 13.25 8.49 34.57
C GLY A 37 13.55 8.64 33.08
N ILE A 38 14.17 7.63 32.47
CA ILE A 38 14.48 7.63 31.02
C ILE A 38 13.24 7.26 30.19
N SER A 39 12.30 6.48 30.73
CA SER A 39 11.12 6.00 30.00
C SER A 39 10.02 7.03 29.82
N TYR A 40 10.06 8.18 30.49
CA TYR A 40 8.95 9.17 30.49
C TYR A 40 9.39 10.60 30.20
N ALA A 41 10.57 10.85 29.68
CA ALA A 41 10.99 12.20 29.36
C ALA A 41 10.55 12.62 27.95
N ALA A 42 9.43 13.34 27.86
CA ALA A 42 9.16 14.18 26.71
C ALA A 42 9.85 15.52 26.92
N PHE A 43 10.55 16.01 25.92
CA PHE A 43 11.33 17.23 26.01
C PHE A 43 10.70 18.34 25.17
N GLN A 44 10.43 19.45 25.83
CA GLN A 44 10.11 20.71 25.18
C GLN A 44 11.33 21.63 25.27
N PHE A 45 11.78 22.13 24.13
CA PHE A 45 12.82 23.11 24.07
C PHE A 45 12.24 24.51 23.85
N THR A 46 12.48 25.43 24.77
CA THR A 46 12.19 26.85 24.64
C THR A 46 13.47 27.64 24.87
N GLY A 47 14.21 27.96 23.78
CA GLY A 47 15.50 28.63 23.90
C GLY A 47 15.42 30.15 23.91
N LEU A 48 16.26 30.79 24.71
CA LEU A 48 16.54 32.21 24.71
C LEU A 48 18.07 32.41 24.58
N GLY A 49 18.55 32.90 23.41
CA GLY A 49 19.90 33.44 23.25
C GLY A 49 20.94 32.55 22.54
N LYS A 50 22.05 33.14 22.11
CA LYS A 50 23.18 32.62 21.31
C LYS A 50 24.01 31.51 21.96
N LYS A 51 23.44 30.56 22.67
CA LYS A 51 24.13 29.38 23.18
C LYS A 51 23.45 28.14 22.68
N GLU A 52 24.24 27.14 22.25
CA GLU A 52 23.74 25.78 22.02
C GLU A 52 23.05 25.32 23.30
N ASN A 53 21.73 25.20 23.23
CA ASN A 53 20.97 24.69 24.33
C ASN A 53 20.87 23.18 24.13
N THR A 54 21.60 22.46 24.97
CA THR A 54 21.64 21.01 24.96
C THR A 54 20.66 20.49 26.01
N ILE A 55 19.62 19.80 25.58
CA ILE A 55 18.79 19.01 26.50
C ILE A 55 19.39 17.60 26.52
N THR A 56 20.07 17.30 27.61
CA THR A 56 20.67 15.97 27.88
C THR A 56 19.73 15.11 28.70
N THR A 57 18.77 14.50 28.08
CA THR A 57 18.18 13.25 28.56
C THR A 57 17.72 12.45 27.35
N GLY A 58 18.69 11.85 26.74
CA GLY A 58 18.50 10.77 25.78
C GLY A 58 17.81 11.18 24.53
N ALA A 59 18.05 12.45 23.94
CA ALA A 59 17.70 12.25 22.70
C ALA A 59 17.59 13.31 21.62
N ILE A 60 16.89 14.41 21.78
CA ILE A 60 16.75 15.37 20.69
C ILE A 60 17.24 16.74 21.13
N THR A 61 18.08 17.31 20.28
CA THR A 61 18.62 18.66 20.46
C THR A 61 18.32 19.48 19.22
N MET A 62 17.66 20.63 19.37
CA MET A 62 17.55 21.63 18.31
C MET A 62 18.63 22.70 18.54
N LYS A 63 19.50 22.89 17.53
CA LYS A 63 20.56 23.89 17.52
C LYS A 63 20.22 24.99 16.51
N TYR A 64 20.35 26.23 16.88
CA TYR A 64 20.16 27.39 16.00
C TYR A 64 21.12 28.53 16.34
N THR A 65 21.40 29.38 15.36
CA THR A 65 22.37 30.48 15.48
C THR A 65 21.72 31.81 15.80
N GLU A 66 20.41 31.90 15.64
CA GLU A 66 19.64 33.12 15.89
C GLU A 66 19.54 33.43 17.39
N SER A 67 19.21 34.68 17.74
CA SER A 67 19.04 35.09 19.13
C SER A 67 17.83 34.46 19.82
N THR A 68 16.86 33.99 19.04
CA THR A 68 15.63 33.30 19.48
C THR A 68 15.26 32.19 18.51
N ASN A 69 14.40 31.27 18.92
CA ASN A 69 13.81 30.28 18.03
C ASN A 69 12.52 30.79 17.36
N THR A 70 12.42 32.11 17.16
CA THR A 70 11.23 32.77 16.63
C THR A 70 11.55 33.41 15.28
N ILE A 71 10.77 33.13 14.26
CA ILE A 71 10.75 33.84 13.00
C ILE A 71 9.59 34.85 13.04
N SER A 72 9.89 36.09 12.75
CA SER A 72 8.91 37.19 12.81
C SER A 72 8.85 37.92 11.48
N MET A 73 7.66 38.23 11.06
CA MET A 73 7.37 38.95 9.83
C MET A 73 6.61 40.22 10.17
N ASN A 74 7.10 41.36 9.64
CA ASN A 74 6.46 42.65 9.78
C ASN A 74 6.34 43.31 8.41
N LYS A 75 5.16 43.83 8.07
CA LYS A 75 4.91 44.56 6.80
C LYS A 75 5.22 43.75 5.54
N ALA A 76 5.10 42.43 5.60
CA ALA A 76 5.38 41.58 4.45
C ALA A 76 4.29 41.73 3.39
N LEU A 77 4.70 41.76 2.14
CA LEU A 77 3.80 41.78 0.99
C LEU A 77 3.41 40.36 0.60
N PRO A 78 2.16 40.18 0.11
CA PRO A 78 1.73 38.92 -0.47
C PRO A 78 2.65 38.45 -1.58
N THR A 79 2.91 37.14 -1.64
CA THR A 79 3.80 36.57 -2.64
C THR A 79 3.36 35.18 -3.08
N THR A 80 3.73 34.81 -4.30
CA THR A 80 3.45 33.47 -4.83
C THR A 80 4.36 32.43 -4.19
N ASP A 81 3.94 31.16 -4.20
CA ASP A 81 4.75 30.04 -3.71
C ASP A 81 6.10 29.95 -4.45
N LYS A 82 6.13 30.23 -5.76
CA LYS A 82 7.35 30.26 -6.55
C LYS A 82 8.39 31.24 -5.98
N THR A 83 7.95 32.39 -5.53
CA THR A 83 8.84 33.42 -4.94
C THR A 83 9.13 33.09 -3.47
N GLY A 84 8.11 32.67 -2.70
CA GLY A 84 8.25 32.35 -1.28
C GLY A 84 9.23 31.19 -1.01
N LYS A 85 9.24 30.18 -1.86
CA LYS A 85 10.14 29.01 -1.77
C LYS A 85 11.64 29.37 -1.90
N VAL A 86 11.99 30.44 -2.59
CA VAL A 86 13.41 30.79 -2.86
C VAL A 86 13.91 31.99 -2.05
N ARG A 87 13.08 32.57 -1.19
CA ARG A 87 13.44 33.74 -0.39
C ARG A 87 14.50 33.41 0.65
N LEU A 88 15.53 34.29 0.74
CA LEU A 88 16.60 34.25 1.72
C LEU A 88 16.82 35.64 2.36
N THR A 89 15.77 36.47 2.45
CA THR A 89 15.82 37.77 3.13
C THR A 89 15.87 37.54 4.64
N GLU A 90 16.74 38.23 5.33
CA GLU A 90 16.87 38.16 6.77
C GLU A 90 15.51 38.41 7.46
N GLY A 91 15.16 37.51 8.40
CA GLY A 91 13.84 37.51 9.07
C GLY A 91 12.71 36.79 8.32
N GLU A 92 12.92 36.37 7.07
CA GLU A 92 11.93 35.60 6.31
C GLU A 92 12.25 34.10 6.26
N TYR A 93 13.40 33.68 6.76
CA TYR A 93 13.78 32.28 6.94
C TYR A 93 14.47 32.06 8.29
N PHE A 94 14.47 30.82 8.73
CA PHE A 94 15.07 30.38 9.98
C PHE A 94 15.79 29.05 9.76
N ASP A 95 17.12 29.04 9.97
CA ASP A 95 17.95 27.83 9.85
C ASP A 95 18.20 27.21 11.23
N PHE A 96 18.02 25.90 11.32
CA PHE A 96 18.28 25.14 12.55
C PHE A 96 18.73 23.72 12.26
N THR A 97 19.40 23.10 13.22
CA THR A 97 19.81 21.69 13.15
C THR A 97 19.06 20.90 14.22
N LEU A 98 18.45 19.80 13.80
CA LEU A 98 17.87 18.82 14.70
C LEU A 98 18.84 17.64 14.82
N GLU A 99 19.24 17.33 16.06
CA GLU A 99 20.13 16.20 16.37
C GLU A 99 19.40 15.23 17.28
N GLY A 100 19.53 13.94 17.00
CA GLY A 100 19.10 12.87 17.88
C GLY A 100 20.24 11.96 18.23
N THR A 101 20.43 11.67 19.53
CA THR A 101 21.43 10.73 20.02
C THR A 101 20.75 9.54 20.68
N ILE A 102 20.98 8.34 20.15
CA ILE A 102 20.40 7.11 20.64
C ILE A 102 21.42 6.33 21.46
N GLN A 103 21.01 5.93 22.66
CA GLN A 103 21.74 4.98 23.49
C GLN A 103 20.83 3.77 23.70
N GLY A 104 21.05 2.72 22.91
CA GLY A 104 20.25 1.49 23.02
C GLY A 104 19.58 1.07 21.70
N THR A 105 18.55 0.24 21.78
CA THR A 105 17.83 -0.34 20.64
C THR A 105 16.44 0.27 20.40
N GLU A 106 16.05 1.27 21.19
CA GLU A 106 14.74 1.90 21.08
C GLU A 106 14.72 2.95 19.97
N ASN A 107 13.54 3.20 19.41
CA ASN A 107 13.34 4.30 18.48
C ASN A 107 13.20 5.64 19.21
N ILE A 108 13.67 6.71 18.59
CA ILE A 108 13.30 8.08 18.94
C ILE A 108 12.25 8.55 17.94
N ASN A 109 11.10 8.93 18.47
CA ASN A 109 10.07 9.61 17.73
C ASN A 109 10.20 11.12 17.97
N TRP A 110 10.18 11.93 16.90
CA TRP A 110 10.37 13.36 17.00
C TRP A 110 9.37 14.14 16.16
N GLU A 111 9.13 15.38 16.55
CA GLU A 111 8.29 16.34 15.84
C GLU A 111 8.95 17.72 15.86
N ILE A 112 8.90 18.43 14.73
CA ILE A 112 9.15 19.86 14.62
C ILE A 112 7.79 20.54 14.50
N ALA A 113 7.52 21.51 15.36
CA ALA A 113 6.23 22.21 15.37
C ALA A 113 6.41 23.73 15.49
N ALA A 114 5.46 24.48 14.93
CA ALA A 114 5.40 25.93 14.96
C ALA A 114 4.22 26.41 15.81
N GLU A 115 4.51 27.30 16.75
CA GLU A 115 3.53 27.96 17.63
C GLU A 115 3.39 29.43 17.22
N ASP A 116 2.17 29.90 17.04
CA ASP A 116 1.90 31.32 16.87
C ASP A 116 2.09 32.07 18.20
N VAL A 117 3.12 32.91 18.23
CA VAL A 117 3.50 33.75 19.39
C VAL A 117 3.36 35.24 19.08
N THR A 118 2.51 35.60 18.13
CA THR A 118 2.29 37.00 17.74
C THR A 118 1.67 37.80 18.88
N THR A 119 2.40 38.79 19.38
CA THR A 119 1.97 39.69 20.44
C THR A 119 1.51 41.05 19.93
N ALA A 120 1.71 41.34 18.65
CA ALA A 120 1.35 42.62 18.06
C ALA A 120 -0.16 42.84 18.07
N SER A 121 -0.58 44.10 18.34
CA SER A 121 -2.00 44.50 18.32
C SER A 121 -2.65 44.38 16.94
N LYS A 122 -1.84 44.46 15.88
CA LYS A 122 -2.25 44.21 14.49
C LYS A 122 -1.60 42.93 14.00
N LYS A 123 -2.40 41.90 13.81
CA LYS A 123 -1.96 40.54 13.44
C LYS A 123 -2.58 40.14 12.13
N ILE A 124 -1.80 39.51 11.26
CA ILE A 124 -2.31 38.81 10.08
C ILE A 124 -2.98 37.49 10.55
N ASP A 125 -4.14 37.18 9.97
CA ASP A 125 -4.80 35.90 10.20
C ASP A 125 -3.90 34.77 9.65
N GLY A 126 -3.68 33.72 10.46
CA GLY A 126 -2.84 32.57 10.10
C GLY A 126 -3.22 31.88 8.78
N LYS A 127 -4.50 31.98 8.38
CA LYS A 127 -4.96 31.45 7.08
C LYS A 127 -4.29 32.08 5.85
N TYR A 128 -3.63 33.22 6.01
CA TYR A 128 -2.84 33.89 4.96
C TYR A 128 -1.34 33.72 5.14
N ILE A 129 -0.90 32.98 6.15
CA ILE A 129 0.52 32.73 6.40
C ILE A 129 0.87 31.35 5.89
N LYS A 130 1.88 31.27 5.02
CA LYS A 130 2.43 30.00 4.56
C LYS A 130 3.79 29.73 5.19
N LEU A 131 3.97 28.48 5.60
CA LEU A 131 5.23 27.92 6.07
C LEU A 131 5.74 26.91 5.03
N TYR A 132 7.03 26.91 4.80
CA TYR A 132 7.72 26.02 3.86
C TYR A 132 9.00 25.50 4.50
N LEU A 133 9.15 24.18 4.61
CA LEU A 133 10.30 23.56 5.27
C LEU A 133 11.12 22.73 4.28
N THR A 134 12.43 22.96 4.28
CA THR A 134 13.41 22.15 3.54
C THR A 134 14.45 21.57 4.50
N SER A 135 15.07 20.45 4.14
CA SER A 135 16.32 19.98 4.72
C SER A 135 17.49 20.42 3.85
N LEU A 136 18.66 20.60 4.47
CA LEU A 136 19.89 21.02 3.80
C LEU A 136 20.91 19.89 3.87
N ASP A 137 21.54 19.56 2.75
CA ASP A 137 22.73 18.71 2.71
C ASP A 137 24.00 19.48 3.11
N ASP A 138 25.15 18.80 3.14
CA ASP A 138 26.46 19.41 3.48
C ASP A 138 26.90 20.49 2.48
N ASN A 139 26.33 20.50 1.28
CA ASN A 139 26.57 21.51 0.26
C ASN A 139 25.53 22.65 0.27
N ASN A 140 24.63 22.64 1.26
CA ASN A 140 23.44 23.50 1.38
C ASN A 140 22.44 23.38 0.22
N ASN A 141 22.41 22.25 -0.49
CA ASN A 141 21.32 21.96 -1.41
C ASN A 141 20.06 21.65 -0.61
N GLU A 142 18.95 22.19 -1.08
CA GLU A 142 17.66 22.06 -0.40
C GLU A 142 16.86 20.87 -0.93
N LYS A 143 16.32 20.06 0.00
CA LYS A 143 15.30 19.04 -0.29
C LYS A 143 14.02 19.43 0.43
N GLU A 144 12.90 19.46 -0.29
CA GLU A 144 11.58 19.76 0.28
C GLU A 144 11.21 18.70 1.34
N VAL A 145 10.82 19.16 2.54
CA VAL A 145 10.32 18.34 3.65
C VAL A 145 8.83 18.59 3.84
N MET A 146 8.40 19.85 3.75
CA MET A 146 7.00 20.23 3.77
C MET A 146 6.77 21.30 2.69
N ALA A 147 5.91 21.00 1.73
CA ALA A 147 5.47 21.95 0.72
C ALA A 147 4.82 23.20 1.38
N PRO A 148 4.74 24.35 0.70
CA PRO A 148 4.06 25.51 1.24
C PRO A 148 2.69 25.17 1.77
N LYS A 149 2.50 25.34 3.08
CA LYS A 149 1.27 25.00 3.79
C LYS A 149 0.80 26.18 4.62
N VAL A 150 -0.48 26.51 4.51
CA VAL A 150 -1.12 27.56 5.30
C VAL A 150 -1.02 27.21 6.79
N TYR A 151 -0.68 28.20 7.61
CA TYR A 151 -0.62 28.03 9.06
C TYR A 151 -1.98 27.64 9.61
N LYS A 152 -2.07 26.44 10.14
CA LYS A 152 -3.26 25.89 10.76
C LYS A 152 -2.87 25.08 11.99
N THR A 153 -3.41 25.43 13.13
CA THR A 153 -3.23 24.62 14.34
C THR A 153 -3.96 23.30 14.19
N GLU A 154 -3.27 22.24 14.52
CA GLU A 154 -3.83 20.89 14.56
C GLU A 154 -4.16 20.56 16.02
N SER A 155 -5.39 20.14 16.30
CA SER A 155 -5.72 19.45 17.54
C SER A 155 -4.99 18.12 17.51
N SER A 156 -3.78 18.06 18.04
CA SER A 156 -3.05 16.80 18.05
C SER A 156 -3.64 15.88 19.10
N GLU A 157 -3.83 14.63 18.74
CA GLU A 157 -3.75 13.52 19.68
C GLU A 157 -2.34 13.56 20.28
N ASN A 158 -2.23 14.20 21.41
CA ASN A 158 -0.99 14.72 21.95
C ASN A 158 -0.07 13.57 22.38
N THR A 159 0.86 13.20 21.52
CA THR A 159 1.82 12.11 21.76
C THR A 159 3.06 12.55 22.51
N TYR A 160 3.29 13.89 22.67
CA TYR A 160 4.48 14.44 23.33
C TYR A 160 4.11 15.22 24.57
N THR A 161 4.73 14.88 25.71
CA THR A 161 4.52 15.59 26.97
C THR A 161 5.00 17.04 26.84
N GLY A 162 4.16 17.99 27.23
CA GLY A 162 4.48 19.42 27.18
C GLY A 162 4.33 20.09 25.83
N ARG A 163 3.86 19.38 24.79
CA ARG A 163 3.50 19.99 23.52
C ARG A 163 2.15 20.69 23.64
N PRO A 164 2.05 22.01 23.35
CA PRO A 164 0.78 22.70 23.27
C PRO A 164 -0.12 22.15 22.16
N THR A 165 -1.43 22.23 22.36
CA THR A 165 -2.44 21.79 21.37
C THR A 165 -2.63 22.77 20.21
N ASN A 166 -2.15 24.02 20.35
CA ASN A 166 -2.30 25.11 19.39
C ASN A 166 -1.09 25.26 18.46
N MET A 167 -0.42 24.18 18.09
CA MET A 167 0.74 24.18 17.21
C MET A 167 0.43 23.57 15.85
N MET A 168 1.13 24.04 14.82
CA MET A 168 1.17 23.42 13.51
C MET A 168 2.34 22.44 13.45
N SER A 169 2.10 21.20 13.06
CA SER A 169 3.16 20.21 12.78
C SER A 169 3.85 20.54 11.45
N LEU A 170 5.19 20.66 11.47
CA LEU A 170 6.01 20.95 10.29
C LEU A 170 6.66 19.68 9.74
N ALA A 171 7.15 18.82 10.64
CA ALA A 171 7.75 17.53 10.28
C ALA A 171 7.67 16.56 11.46
N LYS A 172 7.59 15.27 11.16
CA LYS A 172 7.64 14.18 12.13
C LYS A 172 8.59 13.10 11.62
N GLY A 173 9.21 12.39 12.52
CA GLY A 173 10.07 11.26 12.16
C GLY A 173 10.25 10.26 13.28
N SER A 174 10.76 9.10 12.92
CA SER A 174 11.16 8.05 13.83
C SER A 174 12.47 7.44 13.35
N THR A 175 13.41 7.22 14.23
CA THR A 175 14.72 6.64 13.89
C THR A 175 15.25 5.76 15.03
N SER A 176 15.94 4.69 14.68
CA SER A 176 16.71 3.84 15.58
C SER A 176 18.21 4.15 15.58
N THR A 177 18.65 5.16 14.81
CA THR A 177 20.05 5.58 14.73
C THR A 177 20.19 7.05 15.06
N SER A 178 21.34 7.43 15.62
CA SER A 178 21.66 8.84 15.82
C SER A 178 21.69 9.61 14.50
N PHE A 179 21.20 10.84 14.51
CA PHE A 179 21.12 11.68 13.32
C PHE A 179 21.42 13.15 13.63
N SER A 180 21.81 13.87 12.60
CA SER A 180 21.94 15.33 12.60
C SER A 180 21.46 15.83 11.25
N THR A 181 20.41 16.65 11.23
CA THR A 181 19.81 17.18 10.01
C THR A 181 19.61 18.68 10.12
N LYS A 182 20.12 19.42 9.13
CA LYS A 182 19.87 20.86 9.01
C LYS A 182 18.56 21.11 8.30
N TYR A 183 17.80 22.06 8.77
CA TYR A 183 16.53 22.50 8.21
C TYR A 183 16.53 23.99 7.96
N ARG A 184 15.74 24.41 6.95
CA ARG A 184 15.40 25.79 6.67
C ARG A 184 13.90 25.96 6.62
N LEU A 185 13.36 26.79 7.49
CA LEU A 185 11.97 27.19 7.48
C LEU A 185 11.83 28.57 6.83
N ARG A 186 10.93 28.70 5.88
CA ARG A 186 10.51 29.99 5.32
C ARG A 186 9.08 30.29 5.72
N MET A 187 8.81 31.57 5.94
CA MET A 187 7.47 32.09 6.25
C MET A 187 7.17 33.27 5.32
N TYR A 188 5.99 33.29 4.74
CA TYR A 188 5.55 34.37 3.85
C TYR A 188 4.03 34.51 3.83
N VAL A 189 3.54 35.67 3.33
CA VAL A 189 2.12 35.96 3.17
C VAL A 189 1.64 35.39 1.85
N ASP A 190 0.54 34.65 1.86
CA ASP A 190 -0.11 34.07 0.69
C ASP A 190 -0.60 35.16 -0.28
N GLU A 191 -0.50 34.92 -1.58
CA GLU A 191 -0.92 35.85 -2.63
C GLU A 191 -2.42 36.21 -2.59
N SER A 192 -3.23 35.39 -1.97
CA SER A 192 -4.67 35.66 -1.80
C SER A 192 -4.97 36.73 -0.76
N TYR A 193 -3.97 37.13 0.06
CA TYR A 193 -4.14 38.19 1.05
C TYR A 193 -4.27 39.55 0.37
N ASN A 194 -5.39 40.23 0.64
CA ASN A 194 -5.62 41.59 0.17
C ASN A 194 -5.55 42.58 1.33
N PRO A 195 -4.51 43.40 1.45
CA PRO A 195 -4.30 44.31 2.57
C PRO A 195 -5.22 45.56 2.56
N GLN A 196 -6.41 45.51 2.02
CA GLN A 196 -7.31 46.64 1.93
C GLN A 196 -7.64 47.23 3.31
N GLY A 197 -7.18 48.46 3.56
CA GLY A 197 -7.55 49.31 4.68
C GLY A 197 -6.66 49.22 5.93
N ASP A 198 -5.76 48.28 6.06
CA ASP A 198 -4.98 48.07 7.29
C ASP A 198 -3.61 48.74 7.33
N GLY A 199 -3.26 49.51 6.30
CA GLY A 199 -2.01 50.30 6.29
C GLY A 199 -0.70 49.51 6.29
N GLY A 200 -0.72 48.21 6.06
CA GLY A 200 0.48 47.36 5.89
C GLY A 200 1.30 47.09 7.16
N ASP A 201 0.82 47.43 8.33
CA ASP A 201 1.50 47.28 9.62
C ASP A 201 1.16 45.95 10.34
N LEU A 202 0.79 44.92 9.60
CA LEU A 202 0.44 43.64 10.19
C LEU A 202 1.68 42.78 10.40
N SER A 203 1.69 42.05 11.51
CA SER A 203 2.76 41.13 11.87
C SER A 203 2.28 39.71 12.11
N PHE A 204 3.18 38.76 11.96
CA PHE A 204 2.99 37.36 12.36
C PHE A 204 4.32 36.82 12.87
N SER A 205 4.28 36.06 13.96
CA SER A 205 5.48 35.48 14.56
C SER A 205 5.23 34.02 14.94
N VAL A 206 6.11 33.13 14.54
CA VAL A 206 6.07 31.72 14.95
C VAL A 206 7.32 31.35 15.70
N LYS A 207 7.11 30.62 16.79
CA LYS A 207 8.16 29.98 17.57
C LYS A 207 8.30 28.52 17.13
N ILE A 208 9.50 28.09 16.84
CA ILE A 208 9.79 26.74 16.39
C ILE A 208 10.24 25.90 17.59
N ASN A 209 9.59 24.76 17.80
CA ASN A 209 9.94 23.82 18.85
C ASN A 209 10.16 22.42 18.25
N ALA A 210 11.02 21.67 18.89
CA ALA A 210 11.22 20.25 18.62
C ALA A 210 10.85 19.42 19.85
N TYR A 211 10.16 18.32 19.60
CA TYR A 211 9.71 17.39 20.63
C TYR A 211 10.23 16.01 20.28
N GLY A 212 10.59 15.23 21.29
CA GLY A 212 11.03 13.85 21.09
C GLY A 212 10.62 12.96 22.26
N LYS A 213 10.43 11.69 21.97
CA LYS A 213 10.25 10.64 22.98
C LYS A 213 10.82 9.32 22.48
N THR A 214 11.25 8.47 23.41
CA THR A 214 11.53 7.06 23.10
C THR A 214 10.23 6.26 23.06
N GLY A 215 10.17 5.22 22.26
CA GLY A 215 9.01 4.34 22.16
C GLY A 215 8.92 3.64 20.82
N ASP A 216 7.78 3.00 20.55
CA ASP A 216 7.54 2.32 19.29
C ASP A 216 7.65 3.27 18.08
N LYS A 217 8.04 2.71 16.93
CA LYS A 217 8.13 3.47 15.69
C LYS A 217 6.80 4.16 15.40
N MET A 218 6.80 5.49 15.31
CA MET A 218 5.65 6.24 14.81
C MET A 218 5.51 6.03 13.32
N LEU A 219 4.32 5.64 12.90
CA LEU A 219 4.00 5.39 11.50
C LEU A 219 3.23 6.58 10.93
N SER A 220 3.66 7.02 9.73
CA SER A 220 2.95 8.03 8.94
C SER A 220 1.79 7.43 8.17
N THR A 221 0.79 8.24 7.87
CA THR A 221 -0.31 7.85 6.99
C THR A 221 0.19 7.65 5.55
N VAL A 222 -0.61 7.01 4.71
CA VAL A 222 -0.26 6.80 3.29
C VAL A 222 -0.01 8.13 2.59
N ALA A 223 -0.89 9.11 2.79
CA ALA A 223 -0.75 10.44 2.19
C ALA A 223 0.52 11.16 2.67
N GLU A 224 0.77 11.19 3.99
CA GLU A 224 1.99 11.79 4.56
C GLU A 224 3.25 11.11 4.04
N THR A 225 3.25 9.77 3.93
CA THR A 225 4.40 9.01 3.44
C THR A 225 4.71 9.33 1.97
N LEU A 226 3.69 9.30 1.10
CA LEU A 226 3.86 9.66 -0.31
C LEU A 226 4.40 11.07 -0.49
N GLN A 227 3.86 12.03 0.27
CA GLN A 227 4.27 13.44 0.20
C GLN A 227 5.68 13.67 0.76
N SER A 228 6.05 13.00 1.85
CA SER A 228 7.36 13.19 2.49
C SER A 228 8.50 12.46 1.77
N ASN A 229 8.26 11.24 1.29
CA ASN A 229 9.28 10.48 0.55
C ASN A 229 9.43 10.99 -0.88
N GLY A 230 8.38 11.64 -1.42
CA GLY A 230 8.28 11.96 -2.83
C GLY A 230 7.97 10.73 -3.67
N LEU A 231 8.00 10.89 -4.98
CA LEU A 231 7.59 9.88 -5.96
C LEU A 231 8.77 9.33 -6.78
N GLY A 232 9.99 9.44 -6.25
CA GLY A 232 11.20 9.07 -6.99
C GLY A 232 11.53 10.04 -8.12
N THR A 233 12.51 9.67 -8.95
CA THR A 233 12.98 10.52 -10.05
C THR A 233 12.03 10.57 -11.25
N ASN A 234 11.12 9.60 -11.35
CA ASN A 234 10.21 9.43 -12.48
C ASN A 234 8.75 9.77 -12.15
N GLY A 235 8.52 10.35 -10.96
CA GLY A 235 7.20 10.73 -10.50
C GLY A 235 7.12 12.17 -10.01
N VAL A 236 5.96 12.79 -10.13
CA VAL A 236 5.68 14.14 -9.66
C VAL A 236 4.22 14.28 -9.25
N PHE A 237 3.93 15.11 -8.26
CA PHE A 237 2.56 15.48 -7.91
C PHE A 237 2.04 16.59 -8.82
N ASP A 238 0.86 16.40 -9.38
CA ASP A 238 0.11 17.45 -10.08
C ASP A 238 -1.01 17.97 -9.18
N THR A 239 -0.91 19.23 -8.82
CA THR A 239 -1.87 19.95 -7.95
C THR A 239 -2.78 20.90 -8.72
N SER A 240 -2.87 20.75 -10.04
CA SER A 240 -3.69 21.64 -10.88
C SER A 240 -5.20 21.45 -10.69
N ASP A 241 -5.62 20.30 -10.16
CA ASP A 241 -7.01 20.05 -9.78
C ASP A 241 -7.17 20.34 -8.26
N PRO A 242 -8.07 21.26 -7.87
CA PRO A 242 -8.26 21.60 -6.47
C PRO A 242 -8.91 20.50 -5.63
N GLU A 243 -9.51 19.49 -6.26
CA GLU A 243 -10.17 18.37 -5.57
C GLU A 243 -9.30 17.11 -5.48
N GLN A 244 -8.21 17.02 -6.26
CA GLN A 244 -7.32 15.85 -6.27
C GLN A 244 -5.89 16.27 -6.57
N THR A 245 -4.96 15.86 -5.73
CA THR A 245 -3.53 15.90 -6.04
C THR A 245 -3.15 14.62 -6.74
N PHE A 246 -2.93 14.66 -8.06
CA PHE A 246 -2.63 13.48 -8.85
C PHE A 246 -1.17 13.05 -8.72
N VAL A 247 -0.93 11.75 -8.66
CA VAL A 247 0.38 11.14 -8.90
C VAL A 247 0.54 11.00 -10.41
N THR A 248 1.64 11.51 -10.95
CA THR A 248 1.92 11.48 -12.39
C THR A 248 3.35 11.03 -12.67
N GLY A 249 3.64 10.67 -13.90
CA GLY A 249 4.99 10.30 -14.32
C GLY A 249 5.09 8.92 -14.97
N ARG A 250 6.31 8.56 -15.35
CA ARG A 250 6.55 7.30 -16.07
C ARG A 250 6.50 6.08 -15.15
N ASP A 251 7.15 6.15 -14.01
CA ASP A 251 7.16 5.08 -13.01
C ASP A 251 7.44 5.68 -11.63
N PRO A 252 6.44 6.34 -11.02
CA PRO A 252 6.57 6.90 -9.68
C PRO A 252 6.67 5.80 -8.61
N ASP A 253 7.35 6.11 -7.49
CA ASP A 253 7.44 5.26 -6.32
C ASP A 253 6.12 5.34 -5.52
N ASN A 254 5.06 4.75 -6.06
CA ASN A 254 3.69 4.80 -5.55
C ASN A 254 3.04 3.43 -5.45
N TYR A 255 3.83 2.37 -5.44
CA TYR A 255 3.33 1.00 -5.28
C TYR A 255 2.95 0.73 -3.83
N ILE A 256 1.79 0.09 -3.65
CA ILE A 256 1.25 -0.31 -2.36
C ILE A 256 0.87 -1.79 -2.43
N TRP A 257 1.27 -2.57 -1.43
CA TRP A 257 0.86 -3.94 -1.25
C TRP A 257 -0.28 -4.01 -0.24
N TYR A 258 -1.45 -4.43 -0.68
CA TYR A 258 -2.61 -4.62 0.20
C TYR A 258 -3.46 -5.80 -0.26
N SER A 259 -3.79 -6.66 0.70
CA SER A 259 -4.68 -7.82 0.50
C SER A 259 -4.27 -8.73 -0.67
N GLY A 260 -2.98 -9.05 -0.79
CA GLY A 260 -2.44 -9.92 -1.82
C GLY A 260 -2.41 -9.33 -3.23
N LYS A 261 -2.60 -8.02 -3.36
CA LYS A 261 -2.65 -7.31 -4.64
C LYS A 261 -1.70 -6.13 -4.63
N LEU A 262 -1.04 -5.92 -5.77
CA LEU A 262 -0.20 -4.75 -6.00
C LEU A 262 -1.07 -3.61 -6.52
N TRP A 263 -1.02 -2.48 -5.82
CA TRP A 263 -1.77 -1.27 -6.14
C TRP A 263 -0.86 -0.13 -6.52
N ARG A 264 -1.42 0.86 -7.22
CA ARG A 264 -0.78 2.15 -7.50
C ARG A 264 -1.60 3.26 -6.83
N ALA A 265 -0.96 4.16 -6.11
CA ALA A 265 -1.62 5.39 -5.68
C ALA A 265 -1.85 6.30 -6.90
N VAL A 266 -3.08 6.79 -7.06
CA VAL A 266 -3.51 7.61 -8.20
C VAL A 266 -3.61 9.08 -7.81
N SER A 267 -4.24 9.35 -6.67
CA SER A 267 -4.41 10.71 -6.18
C SER A 267 -4.62 10.75 -4.66
N ILE A 268 -4.37 11.92 -4.10
CA ILE A 268 -4.68 12.28 -2.71
C ILE A 268 -5.81 13.30 -2.76
N ASP A 269 -6.87 13.07 -1.99
CA ASP A 269 -7.93 14.05 -1.77
C ASP A 269 -7.44 15.09 -0.74
N PRO A 270 -7.27 16.37 -1.12
CA PRO A 270 -6.73 17.36 -0.19
C PRO A 270 -7.71 17.74 0.93
N SER A 271 -8.98 17.37 0.82
CA SER A 271 -10.00 17.71 1.81
C SER A 271 -9.91 16.84 3.07
N ASP A 272 -9.49 15.56 2.94
CA ASP A 272 -9.42 14.62 4.05
C ASP A 272 -8.14 13.75 4.07
N ASN A 273 -7.26 13.88 3.07
CA ASN A 273 -6.05 13.06 2.88
C ASN A 273 -6.33 11.57 2.60
N SER A 274 -7.52 11.22 2.14
CA SER A 274 -7.75 9.87 1.61
C SER A 274 -6.98 9.66 0.30
N VAL A 275 -6.52 8.42 0.05
CA VAL A 275 -5.69 8.09 -1.11
C VAL A 275 -6.43 7.15 -2.04
N LYS A 276 -6.61 7.56 -3.29
CA LYS A 276 -7.19 6.70 -4.33
C LYS A 276 -6.14 5.73 -4.86
N LEU A 277 -6.50 4.46 -4.89
CA LEU A 277 -5.69 3.38 -5.45
C LEU A 277 -6.38 2.75 -6.66
N VAL A 278 -5.57 2.21 -7.55
CA VAL A 278 -5.99 1.28 -8.61
C VAL A 278 -5.06 0.07 -8.62
N THR A 279 -5.56 -1.12 -8.95
CA THR A 279 -4.69 -2.29 -9.06
C THR A 279 -3.67 -2.13 -10.19
N GLN A 280 -2.43 -2.58 -9.97
CA GLN A 280 -1.38 -2.56 -11.02
C GLN A 280 -1.78 -3.42 -12.20
N TRP A 281 -2.37 -4.58 -11.95
CA TRP A 281 -2.75 -5.56 -12.97
C TRP A 281 -4.26 -5.71 -13.07
N ASN A 282 -4.73 -6.22 -14.20
CA ASN A 282 -6.10 -6.69 -14.30
C ASN A 282 -6.31 -7.82 -13.26
N ILE A 283 -7.39 -7.70 -12.50
CA ILE A 283 -7.73 -8.71 -11.47
C ILE A 283 -8.63 -9.79 -12.06
N SER A 284 -9.40 -9.43 -13.08
CA SER A 284 -10.31 -10.34 -13.76
C SER A 284 -10.50 -9.90 -15.22
N SER A 285 -11.16 -10.75 -16.00
CA SER A 285 -11.66 -10.43 -17.32
C SER A 285 -13.15 -10.81 -17.38
N LEU A 286 -14.01 -9.81 -17.42
CA LEU A 286 -15.47 -10.01 -17.45
C LEU A 286 -16.17 -8.96 -18.29
N SER A 287 -17.43 -9.24 -18.63
CA SER A 287 -18.31 -8.28 -19.29
C SER A 287 -18.59 -7.09 -18.37
N TYR A 288 -18.67 -5.91 -18.93
CA TYR A 288 -19.10 -4.73 -18.17
C TYR A 288 -20.55 -4.86 -17.74
N ASN A 289 -21.42 -5.34 -18.65
CA ASN A 289 -22.84 -5.56 -18.39
C ASN A 289 -23.38 -6.75 -19.20
N ALA A 290 -24.55 -7.23 -18.83
CA ALA A 290 -25.30 -8.26 -19.56
C ALA A 290 -25.98 -7.75 -20.83
N LYS A 291 -26.13 -6.46 -20.97
CA LYS A 291 -26.85 -5.78 -22.06
C LYS A 291 -26.00 -4.62 -22.58
N ASP A 292 -26.36 -4.11 -23.75
CA ASP A 292 -25.80 -2.91 -24.36
C ASP A 292 -26.15 -1.65 -23.53
N ASN A 293 -25.60 -1.58 -22.33
CA ASN A 293 -25.79 -0.50 -21.38
C ASN A 293 -24.46 -0.25 -20.64
N SER A 294 -23.93 0.93 -20.78
CA SER A 294 -22.66 1.35 -20.18
C SER A 294 -22.80 2.02 -18.82
N ALA A 295 -23.99 2.13 -18.26
CA ALA A 295 -24.17 2.66 -16.92
C ALA A 295 -23.45 1.75 -15.91
N PHE A 296 -22.62 2.32 -15.06
CA PHE A 296 -21.91 1.56 -14.04
C PHE A 296 -22.88 1.02 -13.00
N LYS A 297 -23.80 1.85 -12.52
CA LYS A 297 -24.81 1.43 -11.52
C LYS A 297 -25.75 0.38 -12.08
N GLY A 298 -25.81 -0.77 -11.43
CA GLY A 298 -26.59 -1.93 -11.84
C GLY A 298 -25.91 -2.82 -12.88
N SER A 299 -24.68 -2.50 -13.32
CA SER A 299 -23.90 -3.35 -14.22
C SER A 299 -23.35 -4.61 -13.53
N TYR A 300 -22.97 -5.62 -14.30
CA TYR A 300 -22.23 -6.78 -13.79
C TYR A 300 -20.91 -6.37 -13.14
N MET A 301 -20.22 -5.38 -13.71
CA MET A 301 -18.98 -4.85 -13.18
C MET A 301 -19.18 -4.28 -11.77
N GLU A 302 -20.17 -3.41 -11.59
CA GLU A 302 -20.47 -2.83 -10.27
C GLU A 302 -20.83 -3.90 -9.25
N GLN A 303 -21.70 -4.85 -9.64
CA GLN A 303 -22.14 -5.94 -8.77
C GLN A 303 -20.96 -6.81 -8.33
N TRP A 304 -20.07 -7.21 -9.24
CA TRP A 304 -18.90 -8.02 -8.90
C TRP A 304 -17.90 -7.25 -8.03
N LEU A 305 -17.63 -5.99 -8.35
CA LEU A 305 -16.71 -5.17 -7.58
C LEU A 305 -17.14 -5.01 -6.13
N ASN A 306 -18.43 -4.89 -5.88
CA ASN A 306 -19.00 -4.62 -4.55
C ASN A 306 -19.66 -5.85 -3.89
N ASP A 307 -19.56 -7.01 -4.50
CA ASP A 307 -20.02 -8.27 -3.90
C ASP A 307 -19.08 -8.66 -2.74
N THR A 308 -19.67 -8.79 -1.54
CA THR A 308 -18.98 -9.14 -0.29
C THR A 308 -18.83 -10.65 -0.09
N SER A 309 -19.39 -11.47 -0.98
CA SER A 309 -19.19 -12.91 -0.96
C SER A 309 -17.80 -13.31 -1.47
N VAL A 310 -17.44 -14.57 -1.30
CA VAL A 310 -16.17 -15.14 -1.82
C VAL A 310 -16.05 -15.11 -3.34
N ASP A 311 -17.15 -14.88 -4.05
CA ASP A 311 -17.20 -14.80 -5.51
C ASP A 311 -16.97 -13.36 -6.01
N GLY A 312 -17.16 -12.36 -5.15
CA GLY A 312 -16.95 -10.95 -5.46
C GLY A 312 -15.54 -10.44 -5.20
N PHE A 313 -15.24 -9.26 -5.74
CA PHE A 313 -13.94 -8.64 -5.49
C PHE A 313 -13.80 -8.12 -4.05
N LEU A 314 -14.81 -7.39 -3.54
CA LEU A 314 -14.79 -6.83 -2.18
C LEU A 314 -14.71 -7.92 -1.11
N GLY A 315 -15.40 -9.04 -1.29
CA GLY A 315 -15.37 -10.18 -0.37
C GLY A 315 -14.02 -10.91 -0.31
N ASN A 316 -13.12 -10.66 -1.27
CA ASN A 316 -11.75 -11.18 -1.29
C ASN A 316 -10.71 -10.16 -0.81
N LEU A 317 -11.11 -9.01 -0.28
CA LEU A 317 -10.22 -8.04 0.36
C LEU A 317 -10.16 -8.27 1.86
N ARG A 318 -8.99 -8.04 2.43
CA ARG A 318 -8.76 -8.14 3.87
C ARG A 318 -9.37 -6.95 4.60
N GLU A 319 -10.26 -7.22 5.55
CA GLU A 319 -10.83 -6.21 6.46
C GLU A 319 -11.13 -4.88 5.75
N PRO A 320 -11.94 -4.88 4.69
CA PRO A 320 -12.12 -3.68 3.85
C PRO A 320 -12.66 -2.49 4.65
N ASP A 321 -13.49 -2.73 5.65
CA ASP A 321 -14.01 -1.70 6.56
C ASP A 321 -12.92 -1.04 7.42
N LYS A 322 -11.77 -1.68 7.63
CA LYS A 322 -10.61 -1.11 8.32
C LYS A 322 -9.81 -0.16 7.42
N PHE A 323 -9.61 -0.54 6.17
CA PHE A 323 -8.69 0.14 5.25
C PHE A 323 -9.39 1.10 4.27
N ILE A 324 -10.60 0.78 3.82
CA ILE A 324 -11.26 1.44 2.68
C ILE A 324 -12.39 2.36 3.15
N LYS A 325 -12.60 3.46 2.45
CA LYS A 325 -13.81 4.30 2.57
C LYS A 325 -14.99 3.58 1.95
N MET A 326 -15.84 2.94 2.78
CA MET A 326 -16.91 2.05 2.34
C MET A 326 -18.00 2.73 1.49
N ASN A 327 -18.17 4.05 1.58
CA ASN A 327 -19.15 4.83 0.81
C ASN A 327 -18.44 5.89 -0.03
N SER A 328 -17.52 5.46 -0.87
CA SER A 328 -16.81 6.36 -1.79
C SER A 328 -17.75 6.85 -2.89
N VAL A 329 -17.57 8.09 -3.30
CA VAL A 329 -18.35 8.69 -4.39
C VAL A 329 -17.53 8.67 -5.67
N TRP A 330 -18.10 8.07 -6.71
CA TRP A 330 -17.46 7.87 -8.01
C TRP A 330 -18.16 8.71 -9.08
N ASN A 331 -17.40 9.49 -9.87
CA ASN A 331 -17.95 10.28 -10.93
C ASN A 331 -18.01 9.47 -12.24
N ALA A 332 -19.19 8.93 -12.52
CA ALA A 332 -19.50 8.15 -13.73
C ALA A 332 -20.13 9.02 -14.85
N THR A 333 -19.94 10.32 -14.82
CA THR A 333 -20.46 11.24 -15.83
C THR A 333 -19.78 10.99 -17.18
N GLU A 334 -20.57 10.93 -18.24
CA GLU A 334 -20.07 10.81 -19.62
C GLU A 334 -19.22 12.03 -19.99
N THR A 335 -18.05 11.81 -20.59
CA THR A 335 -17.22 12.86 -21.16
C THR A 335 -16.56 12.39 -22.45
N ASN A 336 -16.57 13.27 -23.46
CA ASN A 336 -15.93 13.00 -24.74
C ASN A 336 -14.43 13.24 -24.70
N ASN A 337 -13.98 14.24 -23.95
CA ASN A 337 -12.57 14.61 -23.81
C ASN A 337 -12.05 14.21 -22.42
N GLY A 338 -11.05 13.34 -22.36
CA GLY A 338 -10.45 12.91 -21.10
C GLY A 338 -9.66 13.99 -20.37
N SER A 339 -9.26 15.06 -21.04
CA SER A 339 -8.56 16.19 -20.42
C SER A 339 -9.51 17.16 -19.71
N ASP A 340 -10.80 17.10 -20.01
CA ASP A 340 -11.80 17.95 -19.37
C ASP A 340 -12.34 17.27 -18.12
N LYS A 341 -12.33 17.99 -16.99
CA LYS A 341 -12.92 17.50 -15.75
C LYS A 341 -14.41 17.25 -15.98
N PRO A 342 -14.92 16.03 -15.76
CA PRO A 342 -16.32 15.74 -16.02
C PRO A 342 -17.20 16.47 -15.00
N GLU A 343 -18.35 16.96 -15.48
CA GLU A 343 -19.40 17.45 -14.60
C GLU A 343 -19.86 16.34 -13.65
N LYS A 344 -20.46 16.70 -12.53
CA LYS A 344 -20.93 15.74 -11.51
C LYS A 344 -22.42 15.40 -11.69
N THR A 345 -22.84 15.09 -12.93
CA THR A 345 -24.24 14.79 -13.25
C THR A 345 -24.63 13.35 -12.98
N THR A 346 -23.65 12.43 -12.99
CA THR A 346 -23.86 11.01 -12.73
C THR A 346 -22.87 10.54 -11.66
N MET A 347 -23.30 10.60 -10.40
CA MET A 347 -22.51 10.18 -9.24
C MET A 347 -23.00 8.83 -8.73
N VAL A 348 -22.09 7.93 -8.42
CA VAL A 348 -22.38 6.60 -7.87
C VAL A 348 -21.68 6.47 -6.53
N THR A 349 -22.40 5.96 -5.53
CA THR A 349 -21.84 5.69 -4.20
C THR A 349 -21.67 4.18 -4.03
N ASP A 350 -20.41 3.75 -3.98
CA ASP A 350 -20.01 2.35 -3.81
C ASP A 350 -18.64 2.29 -3.12
N THR A 351 -18.27 1.13 -2.58
CA THR A 351 -16.95 0.92 -1.95
C THR A 351 -15.85 0.84 -2.99
N VAL A 352 -16.09 0.11 -4.06
CA VAL A 352 -15.13 -0.16 -5.13
C VAL A 352 -15.68 0.37 -6.45
N GLY A 353 -14.86 1.08 -7.19
CA GLY A 353 -15.18 1.58 -8.52
C GLY A 353 -14.09 1.27 -9.54
N LEU A 354 -14.06 2.04 -10.60
CA LEU A 354 -13.03 2.06 -11.62
C LEU A 354 -12.53 3.51 -11.79
N LEU A 355 -11.35 3.70 -12.36
CA LEU A 355 -10.92 5.03 -12.78
C LEU A 355 -11.83 5.52 -13.91
N ASN A 356 -12.17 6.80 -13.88
CA ASN A 356 -12.80 7.44 -15.02
C ASN A 356 -11.77 7.93 -16.05
N LYS A 357 -12.24 8.41 -17.19
CA LYS A 357 -11.37 8.86 -18.30
C LYS A 357 -10.48 10.03 -17.89
N TYR A 358 -11.02 10.99 -17.14
CA TYR A 358 -10.27 12.15 -16.64
C TYR A 358 -9.16 11.74 -15.68
N GLU A 359 -9.46 10.92 -14.67
CA GLU A 359 -8.45 10.43 -13.72
C GLU A 359 -7.33 9.65 -14.43
N THR A 360 -7.67 8.87 -15.45
CA THR A 360 -6.68 8.15 -16.26
C THR A 360 -5.76 9.11 -17.01
N VAL A 361 -6.31 10.16 -17.65
CA VAL A 361 -5.52 11.14 -18.39
C VAL A 361 -4.68 12.01 -17.45
N MET A 362 -5.23 12.45 -16.32
CA MET A 362 -4.50 13.27 -15.35
C MET A 362 -3.31 12.54 -14.75
N SER A 363 -3.44 11.25 -14.49
CA SER A 363 -2.32 10.42 -14.00
C SER A 363 -1.18 10.27 -15.01
N GLU A 364 -1.44 10.53 -16.30
CA GLU A 364 -0.47 10.46 -17.40
C GLU A 364 0.00 11.84 -17.90
N LYS A 365 -0.40 12.93 -17.23
CA LYS A 365 -0.22 14.32 -17.72
C LYS A 365 1.23 14.73 -17.95
N ASN A 366 2.15 14.23 -17.13
CA ASN A 366 3.57 14.62 -17.18
C ASN A 366 4.46 13.63 -17.95
N VAL A 367 3.88 12.88 -18.89
CA VAL A 367 4.61 11.99 -19.78
C VAL A 367 4.40 12.40 -21.24
N PRO A 368 5.38 12.10 -22.12
CA PRO A 368 5.28 12.51 -23.54
C PRO A 368 4.08 11.91 -24.28
N TYR A 369 3.70 10.71 -23.92
CA TYR A 369 2.60 9.94 -24.50
C TYR A 369 1.89 9.14 -23.41
N LEU A 370 0.58 8.96 -23.49
CA LEU A 370 -0.20 8.13 -22.57
C LEU A 370 0.36 6.72 -22.41
N SER A 371 0.91 6.16 -23.48
CA SER A 371 1.55 4.83 -23.47
C SER A 371 2.84 4.73 -22.65
N THR A 372 3.39 5.85 -22.18
CA THR A 372 4.64 5.88 -21.40
C THR A 372 4.44 6.17 -19.93
N GLY A 373 3.22 6.38 -19.48
CA GLY A 373 2.91 6.63 -18.08
C GLY A 373 2.71 5.35 -17.27
N TYR A 374 2.67 5.50 -15.97
CA TYR A 374 2.67 4.39 -15.03
C TYR A 374 1.38 3.54 -15.02
N LEU A 375 0.26 4.08 -15.49
CA LEU A 375 -0.98 3.32 -15.60
C LEU A 375 -0.98 2.34 -16.78
N ASN A 376 -0.07 2.51 -17.73
CA ASN A 376 0.09 1.55 -18.83
C ASN A 376 0.70 0.24 -18.30
N ASN A 377 -0.13 -0.76 -18.09
CA ASN A 377 0.28 -2.09 -17.70
C ASN A 377 0.41 -3.07 -18.89
N GLY A 378 0.22 -2.57 -20.13
CA GLY A 378 0.26 -3.39 -21.35
C GLY A 378 -0.98 -4.26 -21.57
N LEU A 379 -2.06 -4.05 -20.84
CA LEU A 379 -3.30 -4.82 -20.89
C LEU A 379 -4.49 -3.91 -21.25
N SER A 380 -5.55 -4.47 -21.85
CA SER A 380 -6.82 -3.75 -22.03
C SER A 380 -7.70 -3.89 -20.80
N TRP A 381 -8.40 -2.81 -20.43
CA TRP A 381 -9.26 -2.81 -19.24
C TRP A 381 -10.39 -1.79 -19.32
N TRP A 382 -11.47 -2.06 -18.58
CA TRP A 382 -12.64 -1.18 -18.50
C TRP A 382 -12.38 0.05 -17.64
N ILE A 383 -13.00 1.18 -18.00
CA ILE A 383 -13.05 2.40 -17.18
C ILE A 383 -14.49 2.74 -16.79
N LEU A 384 -14.63 3.67 -15.85
CA LEU A 384 -15.92 4.06 -15.27
C LEU A 384 -16.78 4.91 -16.24
N THR A 385 -16.14 5.70 -17.11
CA THR A 385 -16.82 6.64 -18.00
C THR A 385 -17.64 5.91 -19.07
N PRO A 386 -18.94 6.17 -19.19
CA PRO A 386 -19.78 5.61 -20.26
C PRO A 386 -19.56 6.31 -21.60
N CYS A 387 -20.06 5.70 -22.69
CA CYS A 387 -20.13 6.29 -24.02
C CYS A 387 -21.46 5.87 -24.69
N GLY A 388 -22.55 6.55 -24.40
CA GLY A 388 -23.87 6.18 -24.84
C GLY A 388 -24.24 4.78 -24.37
N THR A 389 -24.48 3.84 -25.30
CA THR A 389 -24.74 2.42 -24.98
C THR A 389 -23.46 1.58 -24.89
N TRP A 390 -22.32 2.12 -25.32
CA TRP A 390 -21.00 1.47 -25.29
C TRP A 390 -20.24 1.85 -24.03
N ALA A 391 -19.36 0.99 -23.56
CA ALA A 391 -18.43 1.30 -22.47
C ALA A 391 -17.06 1.66 -23.02
N TYR A 392 -16.39 2.63 -22.41
CA TYR A 392 -14.99 2.87 -22.72
C TYR A 392 -14.08 1.84 -22.05
N GLY A 393 -13.07 1.43 -22.78
CA GLY A 393 -11.93 0.70 -22.26
C GLY A 393 -10.62 1.33 -22.74
N VAL A 394 -9.57 1.10 -21.98
CA VAL A 394 -8.20 1.39 -22.39
C VAL A 394 -7.70 0.25 -23.26
N TYR A 395 -6.98 0.57 -24.33
CA TYR A 395 -6.40 -0.42 -25.23
C TYR A 395 -4.94 -0.74 -24.87
N TYR A 396 -4.55 -2.00 -24.95
CA TYR A 396 -3.28 -2.53 -24.44
C TYR A 396 -2.01 -1.92 -25.04
N GLY A 397 -2.04 -1.39 -26.24
CA GLY A 397 -0.83 -0.96 -26.95
C GLY A 397 -0.41 0.46 -26.63
N ASP A 398 -1.35 1.38 -26.69
CA ASP A 398 -1.12 2.82 -26.72
C ASP A 398 -1.88 3.62 -25.67
N MET A 399 -2.60 2.96 -24.77
CA MET A 399 -3.45 3.57 -23.74
C MET A 399 -4.58 4.46 -24.32
N THR A 400 -4.92 4.28 -25.59
CA THR A 400 -6.05 5.00 -26.18
C THR A 400 -7.38 4.48 -25.65
N PHE A 401 -8.38 5.35 -25.65
CA PHE A 401 -9.72 4.99 -25.22
C PHE A 401 -10.54 4.47 -26.38
N HIS A 402 -10.91 3.21 -26.32
CA HIS A 402 -11.76 2.56 -27.29
C HIS A 402 -13.14 2.28 -26.72
N THR A 403 -14.17 2.46 -27.53
CA THR A 403 -15.51 2.01 -27.18
C THR A 403 -15.65 0.52 -27.47
N LYS A 404 -16.24 -0.20 -26.55
CA LYS A 404 -16.44 -1.65 -26.63
C LYS A 404 -17.86 -2.00 -26.20
N ASN A 405 -18.45 -2.98 -26.84
CA ASN A 405 -19.78 -3.46 -26.42
C ASN A 405 -19.70 -3.98 -24.97
N PRO A 406 -20.55 -3.52 -24.04
CA PRO A 406 -20.49 -3.91 -22.63
C PRO A 406 -20.65 -5.40 -22.38
N THR A 407 -21.24 -6.15 -23.33
CA THR A 407 -21.41 -7.61 -23.21
C THR A 407 -20.13 -8.40 -23.50
N TYR A 408 -19.11 -7.77 -24.07
CA TYR A 408 -17.82 -8.42 -24.32
C TYR A 408 -16.94 -8.37 -23.07
N SER A 409 -16.05 -9.36 -22.91
CA SER A 409 -15.08 -9.35 -21.81
C SER A 409 -13.97 -8.35 -22.07
N SER A 410 -13.49 -7.71 -21.02
CA SER A 410 -12.24 -6.98 -20.94
C SER A 410 -11.73 -7.00 -19.50
N GLY A 411 -10.48 -6.61 -19.31
CA GLY A 411 -9.88 -6.60 -17.98
C GLY A 411 -10.60 -5.67 -17.01
N SER A 412 -10.62 -6.03 -15.76
CA SER A 412 -11.07 -5.18 -14.66
C SER A 412 -9.87 -4.77 -13.80
N ARG A 413 -9.71 -3.46 -13.61
CA ARG A 413 -8.74 -2.84 -12.69
C ARG A 413 -9.50 -2.10 -11.59
N PRO A 414 -9.86 -2.79 -10.49
CA PRO A 414 -10.58 -2.17 -9.39
C PRO A 414 -9.85 -0.98 -8.81
N SER A 415 -10.61 0.04 -8.42
CA SER A 415 -10.14 1.23 -7.73
C SER A 415 -10.84 1.38 -6.38
N ILE A 416 -10.08 1.80 -5.35
CA ILE A 416 -10.57 2.03 -3.98
C ILE A 416 -10.04 3.35 -3.45
N ASN A 417 -10.68 3.89 -2.42
CA ASN A 417 -10.16 5.01 -1.65
C ASN A 417 -9.77 4.51 -0.26
N LEU A 418 -8.48 4.60 0.09
CA LEU A 418 -8.02 4.31 1.45
C LEU A 418 -8.50 5.38 2.42
N LYS A 419 -8.82 4.97 3.64
CA LYS A 419 -9.10 5.91 4.74
C LYS A 419 -7.86 6.76 5.05
N PRO A 420 -8.03 8.03 5.43
CA PRO A 420 -6.91 8.92 5.76
C PRO A 420 -6.08 8.44 6.96
N SER A 421 -6.65 7.59 7.82
CA SER A 421 -5.97 7.04 9.00
C SER A 421 -5.08 5.82 8.72
N VAL A 422 -5.11 5.27 7.50
CA VAL A 422 -4.28 4.11 7.15
C VAL A 422 -2.81 4.51 7.11
N LYS A 423 -1.97 3.75 7.82
CA LYS A 423 -0.54 4.03 7.99
C LYS A 423 0.32 3.03 7.22
N ILE A 424 1.53 3.48 6.87
CA ILE A 424 2.57 2.64 6.26
C ILE A 424 3.43 2.05 7.37
N MET A 425 3.58 0.73 7.35
CA MET A 425 4.47 0.01 8.26
C MET A 425 5.90 -0.06 7.71
N ASP A 426 6.03 -0.28 6.40
CA ASP A 426 7.31 -0.56 5.73
C ASP A 426 7.21 -0.31 4.22
N GLY A 427 8.34 -0.44 3.50
CA GLY A 427 8.45 -0.23 2.05
C GLY A 427 8.89 1.18 1.68
N ASP A 428 9.27 1.35 0.42
CA ASP A 428 9.71 2.62 -0.17
C ASP A 428 8.88 3.06 -1.38
N GLY A 429 7.86 2.29 -1.73
CA GLY A 429 6.94 2.57 -2.83
C GLY A 429 7.43 2.14 -4.20
N THR A 430 8.59 1.49 -4.30
CA THR A 430 9.07 0.87 -5.55
C THR A 430 8.33 -0.44 -5.82
N VAL A 431 8.41 -0.95 -7.06
CA VAL A 431 7.81 -2.25 -7.43
C VAL A 431 8.41 -3.41 -6.66
N ASP A 432 9.70 -3.32 -6.33
CA ASP A 432 10.44 -4.35 -5.61
C ASP A 432 10.25 -4.30 -4.09
N ASN A 433 9.86 -3.13 -3.56
CA ASN A 433 9.61 -2.90 -2.14
C ASN A 433 8.39 -1.98 -1.96
N PRO A 434 7.17 -2.43 -2.32
CA PRO A 434 5.96 -1.62 -2.22
C PRO A 434 5.65 -1.25 -0.77
N TYR A 435 5.01 -0.10 -0.56
CA TYR A 435 4.52 0.28 0.75
C TYR A 435 3.56 -0.78 1.31
N ARG A 436 3.78 -1.20 2.56
CA ARG A 436 2.92 -2.13 3.28
C ARG A 436 2.10 -1.39 4.33
N LEU A 437 0.82 -1.72 4.39
CA LEU A 437 -0.11 -1.07 5.31
C LEU A 437 -0.02 -1.68 6.72
N GLN A 438 -0.03 -0.85 7.74
CA GLN A 438 -0.12 -1.30 9.12
C GLN A 438 -1.41 -2.11 9.34
N GLY A 439 -1.27 -3.31 9.90
CA GLY A 439 -2.39 -4.22 10.16
C GLY A 439 -2.74 -5.13 8.99
N ASP A 440 -2.03 -5.00 7.85
CA ASP A 440 -2.06 -5.96 6.76
C ASP A 440 -0.75 -6.75 6.76
N ASN A 441 -0.77 -8.01 7.19
CA ASN A 441 0.40 -8.89 7.31
C ASN A 441 1.48 -8.47 8.31
N ASP A 442 1.16 -7.79 9.37
CA ASP A 442 2.17 -7.29 10.32
C ASP A 442 3.01 -8.42 10.94
N ASN A 443 2.41 -9.56 11.24
CA ASN A 443 3.14 -10.74 11.73
C ASN A 443 2.40 -12.06 11.40
N PRO A 444 2.50 -12.58 10.17
CA PRO A 444 1.82 -13.82 9.78
C PRO A 444 2.54 -15.08 10.26
N THR A 445 3.77 -15.00 10.75
CA THR A 445 4.58 -16.16 11.18
C THR A 445 3.90 -16.92 12.33
N GLY A 446 3.77 -18.23 12.18
CA GLY A 446 3.09 -19.11 13.14
C GLY A 446 1.58 -19.21 12.94
N THR A 447 0.99 -18.47 11.98
CA THR A 447 -0.44 -18.58 11.65
C THR A 447 -0.68 -19.62 10.57
N LEU A 448 -1.91 -20.11 10.48
CA LEU A 448 -2.31 -21.01 9.38
C LEU A 448 -2.33 -20.27 8.04
N LEU A 449 -1.91 -20.95 6.98
CA LEU A 449 -1.96 -20.41 5.62
C LEU A 449 -3.40 -20.06 5.19
N SER A 450 -4.41 -20.76 5.71
CA SER A 450 -5.81 -20.49 5.46
C SER A 450 -6.31 -19.12 5.98
N THR A 451 -5.53 -18.43 6.80
CA THR A 451 -5.82 -17.06 7.25
C THR A 451 -5.43 -15.99 6.22
N ARG A 452 -4.79 -16.38 5.12
CA ARG A 452 -4.24 -15.46 4.12
C ARG A 452 -5.21 -15.24 2.96
N TYR A 453 -4.87 -14.31 2.07
CA TYR A 453 -5.77 -13.80 1.04
C TYR A 453 -5.34 -14.15 -0.38
N SER A 454 -6.32 -14.22 -1.28
CA SER A 454 -6.09 -14.44 -2.71
C SER A 454 -5.09 -13.43 -3.28
N GLY A 455 -4.12 -13.92 -4.04
CA GLY A 455 -3.07 -13.14 -4.68
C GLY A 455 -1.75 -13.09 -3.93
N GLU A 456 -1.69 -13.43 -2.63
CA GLU A 456 -0.43 -13.49 -1.88
C GLU A 456 0.48 -14.59 -2.41
N TYR A 457 1.78 -14.34 -2.35
CA TYR A 457 2.80 -15.25 -2.88
C TYR A 457 3.31 -16.23 -1.82
N ILE A 458 3.61 -17.43 -2.28
CA ILE A 458 4.12 -18.54 -1.47
C ILE A 458 5.38 -19.10 -2.16
N SER A 459 6.41 -19.37 -1.38
CA SER A 459 7.56 -20.15 -1.82
C SER A 459 7.17 -21.63 -1.83
N PHE A 460 6.89 -22.17 -3.02
CA PHE A 460 6.49 -23.55 -3.23
C PHE A 460 6.98 -23.99 -4.61
N GLY A 461 7.36 -25.25 -4.76
CA GLY A 461 8.04 -25.71 -5.98
C GLY A 461 9.57 -25.58 -5.89
N THR A 462 10.26 -25.86 -6.97
CA THR A 462 11.73 -25.89 -7.07
C THR A 462 12.24 -25.02 -8.21
N GLY A 463 13.49 -24.58 -8.11
CA GLY A 463 14.20 -23.87 -9.18
C GLY A 463 13.43 -22.65 -9.70
N GLU A 464 13.29 -22.54 -11.00
CA GLU A 464 12.57 -21.45 -11.67
C GLU A 464 11.05 -21.48 -11.51
N ASN A 465 10.50 -22.57 -10.92
CA ASN A 465 9.08 -22.78 -10.66
C ASN A 465 8.74 -22.68 -9.15
N ASN A 466 9.55 -22.00 -8.36
CA ASN A 466 9.43 -21.96 -6.90
C ASN A 466 8.47 -20.91 -6.35
N LEU A 467 7.67 -20.27 -7.20
CA LEU A 467 6.75 -19.20 -6.79
C LEU A 467 5.32 -19.56 -7.13
N TYR A 468 4.46 -19.55 -6.11
CA TYR A 468 3.02 -19.82 -6.21
C TYR A 468 2.21 -18.66 -5.64
N ARG A 469 0.91 -18.65 -5.93
CA ARG A 469 -0.03 -17.66 -5.40
C ARG A 469 -1.23 -18.37 -4.77
N ILE A 470 -1.76 -17.78 -3.71
CA ILE A 470 -3.04 -18.21 -3.12
C ILE A 470 -4.17 -17.86 -4.09
N VAL A 471 -5.03 -18.83 -4.35
CA VAL A 471 -6.25 -18.66 -5.16
C VAL A 471 -7.47 -18.47 -4.27
N SER A 472 -7.69 -19.41 -3.34
CA SER A 472 -8.86 -19.44 -2.48
C SER A 472 -8.67 -20.41 -1.32
N HIS A 473 -9.64 -20.42 -0.41
CA HIS A 473 -9.75 -21.39 0.66
C HIS A 473 -11.02 -22.22 0.46
N GLU A 474 -10.87 -23.52 0.35
CA GLU A 474 -12.00 -24.42 0.17
C GLU A 474 -12.63 -24.77 1.51
N ASN A 475 -13.96 -24.90 1.58
CA ASN A 475 -14.65 -25.28 2.80
C ASN A 475 -14.22 -26.69 3.25
N GLY A 476 -13.64 -26.79 4.45
CA GLY A 476 -13.22 -28.05 5.06
C GLY A 476 -11.93 -28.63 4.49
N THR A 477 -11.29 -27.98 3.51
CA THR A 477 -9.98 -28.30 2.96
C THR A 477 -9.02 -27.14 3.23
N GLY A 478 -7.80 -27.22 2.79
CA GLY A 478 -6.82 -26.15 3.05
C GLY A 478 -6.89 -25.00 2.06
N THR A 479 -5.73 -24.58 1.62
CA THR A 479 -5.57 -23.43 0.73
C THR A 479 -5.29 -23.89 -0.69
N LYS A 480 -6.10 -23.44 -1.65
CA LYS A 480 -5.83 -23.64 -3.08
C LYS A 480 -4.75 -22.68 -3.54
N ILE A 481 -3.70 -23.23 -4.16
CA ILE A 481 -2.59 -22.47 -4.74
C ILE A 481 -2.40 -22.82 -6.21
N THR A 482 -1.83 -21.88 -6.97
CA THR A 482 -1.44 -22.08 -8.37
C THR A 482 -0.04 -21.52 -8.62
N SER A 483 0.72 -22.08 -9.56
CA SER A 483 2.02 -21.49 -9.92
C SER A 483 1.86 -20.02 -10.37
N ALA A 484 2.76 -19.15 -9.98
CA ALA A 484 2.67 -17.71 -10.28
C ALA A 484 2.77 -17.41 -11.78
N THR A 485 3.46 -18.26 -12.52
CA THR A 485 3.57 -18.21 -13.99
C THR A 485 3.28 -19.60 -14.56
N PRO A 486 3.01 -19.74 -15.86
CA PRO A 486 3.01 -21.03 -16.51
C PRO A 486 4.32 -21.77 -16.23
N LEU A 487 4.25 -23.10 -16.11
CA LEU A 487 5.39 -23.94 -15.76
C LEU A 487 6.51 -23.76 -16.78
N LYS A 488 7.74 -23.69 -16.30
CA LYS A 488 8.95 -23.59 -17.12
C LYS A 488 9.78 -24.87 -17.08
N ASP A 489 10.52 -25.07 -18.14
CA ASP A 489 11.51 -26.14 -18.28
C ASP A 489 12.72 -25.54 -19.00
N SER A 490 13.87 -25.51 -18.32
CA SER A 490 15.12 -24.96 -18.86
C SER A 490 15.00 -23.53 -19.42
N GLY A 491 14.31 -22.64 -18.66
CA GLY A 491 14.14 -21.24 -19.00
C GLY A 491 13.02 -20.93 -19.99
N SER A 492 12.40 -21.95 -20.59
CA SER A 492 11.28 -21.79 -21.53
C SER A 492 9.98 -22.32 -20.96
N TYR A 493 8.85 -21.72 -21.34
CA TYR A 493 7.54 -22.23 -20.91
C TYR A 493 7.27 -23.62 -21.48
N LYS A 494 6.93 -24.54 -20.60
CA LYS A 494 6.53 -25.89 -20.97
C LYS A 494 5.11 -25.86 -21.54
N THR A 495 4.92 -26.46 -22.70
CA THR A 495 3.61 -26.55 -23.36
C THR A 495 3.22 -28.03 -23.57
N LEU A 496 1.94 -28.32 -23.36
CA LEU A 496 1.34 -29.62 -23.59
C LEU A 496 -0.01 -29.49 -24.28
N ALA A 497 -0.39 -30.52 -25.05
CA ALA A 497 -1.78 -30.70 -25.47
C ALA A 497 -2.64 -30.99 -24.23
N PHE A 498 -3.89 -30.52 -24.24
CA PHE A 498 -4.81 -30.81 -23.13
C PHE A 498 -5.12 -32.31 -23.04
N GLY A 499 -5.47 -32.92 -24.16
CA GLY A 499 -5.75 -34.34 -24.26
C GLY A 499 -6.55 -34.72 -25.50
N SER A 500 -7.12 -35.92 -25.52
CA SER A 500 -7.97 -36.39 -26.62
C SER A 500 -9.39 -35.79 -26.60
N ASN A 501 -9.81 -35.25 -25.47
CA ASN A 501 -11.12 -34.58 -25.27
C ASN A 501 -10.99 -33.44 -24.26
N ALA A 502 -12.05 -32.65 -24.09
CA ALA A 502 -12.06 -31.46 -23.25
C ALA A 502 -12.31 -31.72 -21.75
N ILE A 503 -12.46 -32.97 -21.35
CA ILE A 503 -12.70 -33.35 -19.95
C ILE A 503 -11.36 -33.66 -19.29
N PHE A 504 -11.01 -32.91 -18.26
CA PHE A 504 -9.80 -33.16 -17.49
C PHE A 504 -9.91 -34.48 -16.71
N SER A 505 -8.86 -35.25 -16.74
CA SER A 505 -8.67 -36.43 -15.89
C SER A 505 -7.17 -36.73 -15.78
N LYS A 506 -6.78 -37.51 -14.77
CA LYS A 506 -5.38 -37.98 -14.63
C LYS A 506 -4.92 -38.82 -15.83
N ASP A 507 -5.84 -39.32 -16.64
CA ASP A 507 -5.54 -40.20 -17.77
C ASP A 507 -5.44 -39.44 -19.11
N ASN A 508 -5.74 -38.14 -19.17
CA ASN A 508 -5.49 -37.32 -20.35
C ASN A 508 -4.04 -36.78 -20.36
N THR A 509 -3.58 -36.22 -21.48
CA THR A 509 -2.19 -35.82 -21.66
C THR A 509 -1.67 -34.92 -20.56
N ILE A 510 -2.42 -33.83 -20.24
CA ILE A 510 -1.98 -32.86 -19.24
C ILE A 510 -2.16 -33.41 -17.81
N GLY A 511 -3.21 -34.16 -17.55
CA GLY A 511 -3.46 -34.76 -16.24
C GLY A 511 -2.46 -35.85 -15.90
N THR A 512 -2.03 -36.67 -16.90
CA THR A 512 -0.98 -37.69 -16.74
C THR A 512 0.34 -37.02 -16.35
N PHE A 513 0.71 -35.93 -16.98
CA PHE A 513 1.91 -35.18 -16.59
C PHE A 513 1.79 -34.59 -15.17
N LEU A 514 0.67 -33.93 -14.86
CA LEU A 514 0.48 -33.23 -13.58
C LEU A 514 0.45 -34.21 -12.39
N ASN A 515 -0.22 -35.35 -12.53
CA ASN A 515 -0.32 -36.36 -11.47
C ASN A 515 0.73 -37.48 -11.58
N GLY A 516 1.58 -37.42 -12.59
CA GLY A 516 2.75 -38.27 -12.79
C GLY A 516 4.05 -37.53 -12.53
N ASP A 517 4.81 -37.21 -13.62
CA ASP A 517 6.15 -36.63 -13.54
C ASP A 517 6.24 -35.33 -12.71
N TYR A 518 5.25 -34.44 -12.83
CA TYR A 518 5.24 -33.20 -12.04
C TYR A 518 5.22 -33.50 -10.54
N LEU A 519 4.43 -34.47 -10.11
CA LEU A 519 4.23 -34.80 -8.70
C LEU A 519 5.35 -35.69 -8.13
N THR A 520 5.91 -36.59 -8.95
CA THR A 520 6.72 -37.71 -8.45
C THR A 520 8.21 -37.66 -8.81
N SER A 521 8.60 -36.87 -9.82
CA SER A 521 10.00 -36.85 -10.30
C SER A 521 11.00 -36.20 -9.34
N GLY A 522 10.56 -35.42 -8.36
CA GLY A 522 11.42 -34.57 -7.52
C GLY A 522 11.98 -33.35 -8.24
N THR A 523 11.70 -33.20 -9.54
CA THR A 523 12.18 -32.06 -10.35
C THR A 523 11.42 -30.79 -10.06
N TYR A 524 10.10 -30.88 -9.84
CA TYR A 524 9.20 -29.72 -9.67
C TYR A 524 8.79 -29.47 -8.22
N LEU A 525 8.71 -30.54 -7.42
CA LEU A 525 8.31 -30.51 -6.02
C LEU A 525 9.25 -31.34 -5.18
N THR A 526 9.54 -30.90 -3.96
CA THR A 526 10.21 -31.73 -2.96
C THR A 526 9.23 -32.71 -2.31
N SER A 527 9.73 -33.75 -1.65
CA SER A 527 8.90 -34.71 -0.90
C SER A 527 8.07 -34.02 0.19
N ASP A 528 8.64 -33.04 0.88
CA ASP A 528 7.93 -32.29 1.92
C ASP A 528 6.78 -31.46 1.32
N GLN A 529 6.98 -30.86 0.15
CA GLN A 529 5.93 -30.13 -0.55
C GLN A 529 4.82 -31.07 -1.04
N VAL A 530 5.17 -32.24 -1.56
CA VAL A 530 4.18 -33.27 -1.94
C VAL A 530 3.35 -33.70 -0.72
N ASN A 531 3.95 -33.82 0.45
CA ASN A 531 3.26 -34.16 1.71
C ASN A 531 2.31 -33.05 2.20
N MET A 532 2.51 -31.79 1.81
CA MET A 532 1.62 -30.68 2.11
C MET A 532 0.36 -30.68 1.23
N ILE A 533 0.36 -31.39 0.09
CA ILE A 533 -0.77 -31.41 -0.84
C ILE A 533 -1.84 -32.37 -0.32
N GLU A 534 -3.11 -31.97 -0.43
CA GLU A 534 -4.24 -32.84 -0.14
C GLU A 534 -4.26 -34.07 -1.05
N ASP A 535 -4.57 -35.23 -0.48
CA ASP A 535 -4.56 -36.48 -1.23
C ASP A 535 -5.68 -36.61 -2.26
N ASN A 536 -6.82 -35.96 -1.98
CA ASN A 536 -8.04 -36.08 -2.77
C ASN A 536 -8.67 -34.70 -2.95
N THR A 537 -8.35 -34.00 -4.03
CA THR A 537 -9.02 -32.76 -4.41
C THR A 537 -10.11 -33.03 -5.45
N THR A 538 -11.31 -32.55 -5.19
CA THR A 538 -12.42 -32.61 -6.17
C THR A 538 -12.30 -31.44 -7.15
N TRP A 539 -12.20 -31.77 -8.43
CA TRP A 539 -12.15 -30.80 -9.54
C TRP A 539 -13.48 -30.78 -10.27
N TYR A 540 -14.08 -29.61 -10.43
CA TYR A 540 -15.36 -29.40 -11.10
C TYR A 540 -15.13 -29.18 -12.60
N LEU A 541 -15.79 -29.97 -13.45
CA LEU A 541 -15.50 -30.06 -14.89
C LEU A 541 -16.61 -29.50 -15.79
N GLY A 542 -17.62 -28.84 -15.21
CA GLY A 542 -18.75 -28.29 -15.99
C GLY A 542 -18.33 -27.15 -16.92
N THR A 543 -19.06 -27.02 -18.03
CA THR A 543 -18.92 -25.90 -18.97
C THR A 543 -19.48 -24.61 -18.39
N VAL A 544 -18.97 -23.48 -18.88
CA VAL A 544 -19.49 -22.14 -18.57
C VAL A 544 -19.57 -21.32 -19.86
N ASP A 545 -20.53 -20.41 -19.94
CA ASP A 545 -20.60 -19.48 -21.06
C ASP A 545 -19.59 -18.34 -20.88
N TYR A 546 -19.03 -17.92 -21.99
CA TYR A 546 -18.02 -16.89 -22.01
C TYR A 546 -18.59 -15.52 -21.66
N GLY A 547 -18.09 -14.93 -20.57
CA GLY A 547 -18.25 -13.51 -20.29
C GLY A 547 -19.63 -12.99 -19.89
N ALA A 548 -20.66 -13.84 -19.82
CA ALA A 548 -22.02 -13.37 -19.69
C ALA A 548 -22.46 -12.98 -18.26
N ASN A 549 -21.73 -13.41 -17.22
CA ASN A 549 -22.08 -13.16 -15.83
C ASN A 549 -20.83 -13.20 -14.95
N TYR A 550 -20.63 -12.24 -14.04
CA TYR A 550 -19.53 -12.29 -13.09
C TYR A 550 -19.61 -13.50 -12.14
N LYS A 551 -20.83 -14.01 -11.91
CA LYS A 551 -21.06 -15.26 -11.17
C LYS A 551 -20.61 -16.53 -11.91
N LEU A 552 -19.91 -16.42 -13.03
CA LEU A 552 -19.04 -17.48 -13.56
C LEU A 552 -17.94 -17.82 -12.53
N ALA A 553 -18.34 -17.74 -11.32
CA ALA A 553 -17.59 -18.02 -10.16
C ALA A 553 -17.10 -19.46 -10.17
N LYS A 554 -16.33 -19.80 -9.20
CA LYS A 554 -15.57 -21.03 -9.06
C LYS A 554 -16.37 -22.30 -9.38
N TYR A 555 -17.67 -22.33 -9.01
CA TYR A 555 -18.48 -23.56 -8.93
C TYR A 555 -19.89 -23.40 -9.50
N GLN A 556 -20.13 -22.39 -10.33
CA GLN A 556 -21.45 -22.15 -10.93
C GLN A 556 -21.36 -22.03 -12.45
N ASP A 557 -22.42 -22.48 -13.13
CA ASP A 557 -22.61 -22.20 -14.55
C ASP A 557 -23.20 -20.80 -14.76
N THR A 558 -23.46 -20.41 -16.02
CA THR A 558 -24.04 -19.12 -16.38
C THR A 558 -25.42 -18.86 -15.81
N THR A 559 -26.15 -19.90 -15.43
CA THR A 559 -27.50 -19.80 -14.85
C THR A 559 -27.45 -19.70 -13.34
N GLY A 560 -26.28 -19.81 -12.73
CA GLY A 560 -26.12 -19.86 -11.28
C GLY A 560 -26.29 -21.24 -10.66
N ASN A 561 -26.44 -22.30 -11.47
CA ASN A 561 -26.54 -23.67 -10.98
C ASN A 561 -25.15 -24.19 -10.58
N SER A 562 -25.15 -25.05 -9.55
CA SER A 562 -23.93 -25.73 -9.12
C SER A 562 -23.34 -26.60 -10.24
N LEU A 563 -22.03 -26.52 -10.45
CA LEU A 563 -21.27 -27.31 -11.42
C LEU A 563 -21.03 -28.77 -10.97
N THR A 564 -21.90 -29.33 -10.15
CA THR A 564 -21.77 -30.70 -9.62
C THR A 564 -21.98 -31.80 -10.66
N ILE A 565 -22.26 -31.45 -11.92
CA ILE A 565 -22.65 -32.38 -12.98
C ILE A 565 -21.51 -33.31 -13.43
N ALA A 566 -20.25 -32.81 -13.36
CA ALA A 566 -19.08 -33.62 -13.67
C ALA A 566 -17.94 -33.23 -12.76
N THR A 567 -17.31 -34.21 -12.13
CA THR A 567 -16.16 -34.04 -11.25
C THR A 567 -15.14 -35.13 -11.48
N THR A 568 -13.89 -34.86 -11.17
CA THR A 568 -12.80 -35.84 -11.00
C THR A 568 -12.11 -35.62 -9.69
N VAL A 569 -11.43 -36.63 -9.17
CA VAL A 569 -10.66 -36.55 -7.93
C VAL A 569 -9.20 -36.84 -8.25
N ASP A 570 -8.36 -35.83 -8.14
CA ASP A 570 -6.92 -35.90 -8.43
C ASP A 570 -6.16 -34.94 -7.49
N LYS A 571 -4.86 -35.15 -7.28
CA LYS A 571 -4.05 -34.24 -6.45
C LYS A 571 -3.82 -32.88 -7.12
N ILE A 572 -3.48 -32.89 -8.41
CA ILE A 572 -3.09 -31.71 -9.17
C ILE A 572 -4.05 -31.48 -10.33
N GLY A 573 -4.52 -30.28 -10.49
CA GLY A 573 -5.35 -29.84 -11.61
C GLY A 573 -4.92 -28.50 -12.17
N LEU A 574 -5.86 -27.76 -12.73
CA LEU A 574 -5.68 -26.42 -13.28
C LEU A 574 -6.77 -25.51 -12.72
N LEU A 575 -6.57 -24.18 -12.87
CA LEU A 575 -7.61 -23.20 -12.54
C LEU A 575 -8.80 -23.34 -13.50
N ARG A 576 -9.99 -23.20 -12.95
CA ARG A 576 -11.21 -22.96 -13.74
C ARG A 576 -11.21 -21.52 -14.26
N TYR A 577 -11.97 -21.29 -15.33
CA TYR A 577 -12.17 -19.93 -15.85
C TYR A 577 -12.73 -18.98 -14.77
N GLY A 578 -13.71 -19.40 -13.98
CA GLY A 578 -14.28 -18.62 -12.89
C GLY A 578 -13.29 -18.31 -11.75
N GLU A 579 -12.32 -19.16 -11.49
CA GLU A 579 -11.29 -18.92 -10.46
C GLU A 579 -10.33 -17.81 -10.85
N LEU A 580 -10.13 -17.55 -12.14
CA LEU A 580 -9.35 -16.41 -12.63
C LEU A 580 -9.95 -15.07 -12.18
N MET A 581 -11.25 -15.02 -11.91
CA MET A 581 -11.91 -13.84 -11.35
C MET A 581 -11.47 -13.52 -9.92
N SER A 582 -10.76 -14.42 -9.25
CA SER A 582 -10.22 -14.19 -7.91
C SER A 582 -8.88 -13.42 -7.90
N GLY A 583 -8.43 -12.91 -9.05
CA GLY A 583 -7.32 -11.98 -9.08
C GLY A 583 -5.96 -12.57 -9.44
N GLN A 584 -5.90 -13.30 -10.53
CA GLN A 584 -4.70 -14.02 -10.93
C GLN A 584 -4.11 -13.61 -12.28
N PHE A 585 -4.61 -12.54 -12.89
CA PHE A 585 -3.97 -11.96 -14.06
C PHE A 585 -2.72 -11.19 -13.63
N ASP A 586 -1.59 -11.59 -14.16
CA ASP A 586 -0.33 -10.88 -14.01
C ASP A 586 0.03 -10.18 -15.32
N LYS A 587 1.13 -9.42 -15.27
CA LYS A 587 1.72 -8.84 -16.47
C LYS A 587 1.80 -9.88 -17.60
N LYS A 588 1.51 -9.42 -18.81
CA LYS A 588 1.79 -10.11 -20.07
C LYS A 588 3.16 -10.80 -20.05
N ASP A 589 3.15 -12.12 -20.06
CA ASP A 589 4.38 -12.94 -20.11
C ASP A 589 4.59 -13.60 -21.48
N ASN A 590 3.79 -13.23 -22.47
CA ASN A 590 3.75 -13.76 -23.83
C ASN A 590 3.42 -15.25 -23.91
N THR A 591 2.80 -15.82 -22.87
CA THR A 591 2.45 -17.22 -22.85
C THR A 591 0.98 -17.42 -22.56
N ILE A 592 0.30 -18.10 -23.47
CA ILE A 592 -1.08 -18.55 -23.27
C ILE A 592 -1.08 -19.87 -22.51
N TYR A 593 -2.05 -20.06 -21.62
CA TYR A 593 -2.13 -21.26 -20.80
C TYR A 593 -3.55 -21.80 -20.64
N TRP A 594 -3.65 -23.13 -20.54
CA TRP A 594 -4.91 -23.85 -20.36
C TRP A 594 -5.59 -23.51 -19.03
N THR A 595 -6.92 -23.48 -19.07
CA THR A 595 -7.78 -23.61 -17.88
C THR A 595 -8.30 -25.03 -17.77
N LEU A 596 -8.99 -25.33 -16.68
CA LEU A 596 -9.69 -26.60 -16.49
C LEU A 596 -11.04 -26.65 -17.23
N THR A 597 -11.59 -25.50 -17.63
CA THR A 597 -12.96 -25.33 -18.08
C THR A 597 -13.13 -25.71 -19.55
N PRO A 598 -13.94 -26.72 -19.87
CA PRO A 598 -14.26 -27.03 -21.26
C PRO A 598 -15.16 -25.95 -21.88
N TYR A 599 -14.89 -25.63 -23.16
CA TYR A 599 -15.77 -24.84 -23.99
C TYR A 599 -16.87 -25.70 -24.62
N ASN A 600 -16.48 -26.88 -25.14
CA ASN A 600 -17.34 -27.90 -25.69
C ASN A 600 -16.64 -29.29 -25.62
N THR A 601 -17.15 -30.28 -26.28
CA THR A 601 -16.60 -31.64 -26.25
C THR A 601 -15.16 -31.77 -26.79
N SER A 602 -14.70 -30.84 -27.61
CA SER A 602 -13.39 -30.88 -28.28
C SER A 602 -12.51 -29.64 -28.04
N GLY A 603 -13.00 -28.63 -27.32
CA GLY A 603 -12.30 -27.40 -27.03
C GLY A 603 -12.31 -27.03 -25.55
N VAL A 604 -11.23 -26.42 -25.09
CA VAL A 604 -11.02 -25.96 -23.71
C VAL A 604 -10.69 -24.47 -23.72
N TYR A 605 -11.18 -23.75 -22.72
CA TYR A 605 -10.80 -22.36 -22.50
C TYR A 605 -9.32 -22.24 -22.11
N TYR A 606 -8.67 -21.20 -22.59
CA TYR A 606 -7.31 -20.80 -22.22
C TYR A 606 -7.23 -19.30 -22.00
N VAL A 607 -6.30 -18.86 -21.19
CA VAL A 607 -6.01 -17.44 -20.98
C VAL A 607 -5.12 -16.94 -22.12
N LEU A 608 -5.46 -15.78 -22.68
CA LEU A 608 -4.64 -15.13 -23.70
C LEU A 608 -3.40 -14.47 -23.10
N ASP A 609 -2.40 -14.28 -23.92
CA ASP A 609 -1.12 -13.64 -23.55
C ASP A 609 -1.27 -12.19 -23.11
N LEU A 610 -2.38 -11.54 -23.43
CA LEU A 610 -2.72 -10.19 -22.98
C LEU A 610 -3.32 -10.17 -21.56
N GLY A 611 -3.71 -11.35 -21.00
CA GLY A 611 -4.30 -11.44 -19.66
C GLY A 611 -5.64 -10.71 -19.47
N ASP A 612 -6.24 -10.23 -20.56
CA ASP A 612 -7.49 -9.45 -20.55
C ASP A 612 -8.71 -10.23 -21.05
N SER A 613 -8.50 -11.42 -21.53
CA SER A 613 -9.57 -12.27 -22.04
C SER A 613 -9.16 -13.75 -22.06
N ALA A 614 -10.15 -14.62 -22.25
CA ALA A 614 -9.94 -16.03 -22.52
C ALA A 614 -10.41 -16.36 -23.93
N GLY A 615 -9.66 -17.23 -24.61
CA GLY A 615 -10.07 -17.87 -25.85
C GLY A 615 -10.42 -19.32 -25.62
N TYR A 616 -10.79 -20.04 -26.68
CA TYR A 616 -10.91 -21.50 -26.66
C TYR A 616 -10.12 -22.12 -27.82
N ALA A 617 -9.63 -23.32 -27.60
CA ALA A 617 -8.88 -24.05 -28.64
C ALA A 617 -9.16 -25.55 -28.55
N ALA A 618 -8.92 -26.23 -29.67
CA ALA A 618 -8.97 -27.68 -29.73
C ALA A 618 -7.93 -28.28 -28.76
N THR A 619 -8.30 -29.35 -28.08
CA THR A 619 -7.52 -30.02 -27.04
C THR A 619 -6.18 -30.57 -27.52
N THR A 620 -6.00 -30.72 -28.82
CA THR A 620 -4.77 -31.21 -29.46
C THR A 620 -3.68 -30.15 -29.62
N TYR A 621 -4.01 -28.88 -29.47
CA TYR A 621 -3.00 -27.81 -29.49
C TYR A 621 -2.21 -27.79 -28.20
N SER A 622 -0.91 -27.45 -28.29
CA SER A 622 -0.05 -27.29 -27.12
C SER A 622 -0.11 -25.86 -26.60
N LYS A 623 -0.33 -25.69 -25.29
CA LYS A 623 -0.30 -24.40 -24.58
C LYS A 623 0.40 -24.56 -23.23
N GLY A 624 0.82 -23.45 -22.65
CA GLY A 624 1.30 -23.42 -21.26
C GLY A 624 0.23 -23.92 -20.30
N PHE A 625 0.61 -24.11 -19.06
CA PHE A 625 -0.31 -24.49 -17.99
C PHE A 625 0.25 -24.10 -16.62
N ARG A 626 -0.62 -23.83 -15.68
CA ARG A 626 -0.29 -23.46 -14.30
C ARG A 626 -0.77 -24.56 -13.35
N PRO A 627 0.15 -25.43 -12.85
CA PRO A 627 -0.24 -26.45 -11.87
C PRO A 627 -0.96 -25.82 -10.68
N THR A 628 -2.09 -26.41 -10.31
CA THR A 628 -2.97 -25.95 -9.25
C THR A 628 -3.25 -27.09 -8.30
N MET A 629 -3.24 -26.83 -6.99
CA MET A 629 -3.46 -27.85 -5.96
C MET A 629 -4.03 -27.23 -4.69
N ASN A 630 -4.64 -28.08 -3.86
CA ASN A 630 -5.03 -27.71 -2.50
C ASN A 630 -3.96 -28.17 -1.52
N LEU A 631 -3.50 -27.28 -0.67
CA LEU A 631 -2.66 -27.61 0.48
C LEU A 631 -3.54 -28.01 1.67
N LYS A 632 -3.02 -28.84 2.54
CA LYS A 632 -3.68 -29.28 3.77
C LYS A 632 -3.99 -28.10 4.70
N SER A 633 -5.06 -28.25 5.49
CA SER A 633 -5.55 -27.18 6.38
C SER A 633 -4.63 -26.83 7.54
N ASP A 634 -3.69 -27.70 7.87
CA ASP A 634 -2.72 -27.53 8.96
C ASP A 634 -1.39 -26.90 8.50
N VAL A 635 -1.30 -26.47 7.24
CA VAL A 635 -0.11 -25.75 6.75
C VAL A 635 0.02 -24.40 7.44
N VAL A 636 1.20 -24.14 8.03
CA VAL A 636 1.54 -22.91 8.77
C VAL A 636 2.61 -22.09 8.06
N ILE A 637 2.57 -20.79 8.26
CA ILE A 637 3.56 -19.83 7.77
C ILE A 637 4.74 -19.81 8.71
N THR A 638 5.95 -19.87 8.18
CA THR A 638 7.21 -19.83 8.94
C THR A 638 8.04 -18.57 8.70
N GLY A 639 7.66 -17.76 7.71
CA GLY A 639 8.34 -16.52 7.35
C GLY A 639 7.78 -15.90 6.06
N GLY A 640 8.37 -14.79 5.66
CA GLY A 640 7.91 -14.00 4.52
C GLY A 640 6.71 -13.11 4.86
N ASP A 641 6.35 -12.24 3.93
CA ASP A 641 5.26 -11.28 4.08
C ASP A 641 4.19 -11.39 2.97
N GLY A 642 4.32 -12.40 2.11
CA GLY A 642 3.39 -12.68 1.02
C GLY A 642 3.55 -11.80 -0.21
N THR A 643 4.56 -10.92 -0.24
CA THR A 643 4.92 -10.19 -1.46
C THR A 643 5.69 -11.09 -2.42
N LYS A 644 5.85 -10.66 -3.68
CA LYS A 644 6.60 -11.42 -4.68
C LYS A 644 8.07 -11.62 -4.28
N ASN A 645 8.69 -10.63 -3.66
CA ASN A 645 10.11 -10.66 -3.27
C ASN A 645 10.33 -11.28 -1.89
N SER A 646 9.27 -11.40 -1.08
CA SER A 646 9.29 -12.03 0.24
C SER A 646 8.09 -12.99 0.39
N PRO A 647 7.97 -14.04 -0.46
CA PRO A 647 6.85 -14.95 -0.43
C PRO A 647 6.81 -15.73 0.89
N PHE A 648 5.61 -16.10 1.32
CA PHE A 648 5.45 -16.91 2.53
C PHE A 648 6.24 -18.21 2.43
N GLN A 649 7.05 -18.45 3.45
CA GLN A 649 7.65 -19.76 3.70
C GLN A 649 6.65 -20.59 4.48
N ILE A 650 6.45 -21.85 4.14
CA ILE A 650 5.42 -22.70 4.72
C ILE A 650 5.94 -24.08 5.10
N LYS A 651 5.30 -24.73 6.07
CA LYS A 651 5.49 -26.13 6.44
C LYS A 651 4.20 -26.75 6.95
N LEU A 652 4.14 -28.08 7.07
CA LEU A 652 3.10 -28.74 7.87
C LEU A 652 3.21 -28.32 9.34
N GLY A 653 2.07 -28.08 9.99
CA GLY A 653 1.93 -27.71 11.39
C GLY A 653 2.17 -28.88 12.35
#